data_069bc6e453e8adf1ef6b6136bd235f78
#
_entry.id   069bc6e453e8adf1ef6b6136bd235f78
#
_cell.length_a   1.000
_cell.length_b   1.000
_cell.length_c   1.000
_cell.angle_alpha   90.00
_cell.angle_beta   90.00
_cell.angle_gamma   90.00
#
_symmetry.space_group_name_H-M   'P 1'
#
loop_
_entity.id
_entity.type
_entity.pdbx_description
1 polymer ?
#
loop_
_entity_poly.entity_id
_entity_poly.type
_entity_poly.pdbx_seq_one_letter_code
_entity_poly.pdbx_strand_id
1 'polypeptide(L)'
;MNKYLAHSVVIWFSAIFLAACGGGEKPVPEATFTVTPTSAEVIALGENKTFTVLSSSDWYARSSVAWIKMTSASGKGSATQSATLTVSVEENKETSERTGVVTVSSLDGKKADITLKQAAGGGAVKRGIGSAEDLLGFARAVNGEAGYSINQYLVDGEVKFTADIDASSIKEWVPIGTASAPLTYNVDGSRCTIRNIAWTVDLDKYPDAGLFGCVNGATIRRLNVGESGSKAVFKGAPSGQVSVGGIVGRAMGATLESVTNNVSITLDGSFSSGNNVFVGGIAGRTDANCFLGGDTNAKGCVNNGDISVATACREGGFVGYNMGTVTRCVNNGAILGPYSADRKLGPAWGCSYNLTAENFFGNSGYGFVGDKEHPAMLVNAVADPVNNFNLYDDETLHPGKNNQVDWTLDAYYDWTVEETRELAPGAVYTKYSFTHVPRTMHVVEVDLKNGNVEVVGALAGDMIPNPNGNNNNNNGFKLRERLSDVCNRRRAAGEKILYGVNACFFDSNHGISRGFHVENGEPVYINNPALVKSAVNHAWGFAFYADGTAACGKKVFTGKVKTAAKEYNFYSVNDTTLRHASPSVSPINLYDRHYVQTPYASTPSLTNPLAPNVLYVVCEYTGSPMKVNAGYAQAKVVSIHDGRLKSVSPPYITQAGRVGIALSGTPAKEWADAVKEGDTIELSCTISINGDSSKPMLMLDSTMYEFMVDGEDRTQTIPSSAAPLTKYDPMTFPVVSADGSKLWLVEVDGRKGWNGMGVKAYEMFRIGKKLGGANITRLDGGGSSTVWLWDGSKGSVVNQPSDSRGERSCLSYILIREK
;
A
#
# COMPACT_ATOMS: atom_id res chain seq x y z
N MET A 1 -12.28 10.12 63.45
CA MET A 1 -11.44 9.05 63.99
C MET A 1 -11.07 8.10 62.85
N ASN A 2 -9.89 8.26 62.39
CA ASN A 2 -8.78 7.30 62.22
C ASN A 2 -9.14 5.99 61.48
N LYS A 3 -8.48 5.53 60.49
CA LYS A 3 -7.13 5.46 59.83
C LYS A 3 -7.23 4.26 58.87
N TYR A 4 -6.56 4.06 57.81
CA TYR A 4 -5.21 4.28 57.28
C TYR A 4 -5.14 4.32 55.78
N LEU A 5 -4.34 5.25 55.25
CA LEU A 5 -3.75 5.27 53.92
C LEU A 5 -2.51 4.34 53.88
N ALA A 6 -2.30 3.70 52.75
CA ALA A 6 -0.98 3.26 52.33
C ALA A 6 -0.61 3.92 51.01
N HIS A 7 0.31 4.87 51.07
CA HIS A 7 0.92 5.55 49.91
C HIS A 7 2.21 4.80 49.56
N SER A 8 2.35 4.40 48.33
CA SER A 8 3.65 4.05 47.75
C SER A 8 4.26 5.29 47.10
N VAL A 9 5.33 5.79 47.72
CA VAL A 9 6.13 6.91 47.28
C VAL A 9 7.10 6.43 46.21
N VAL A 10 6.98 6.99 45.01
CA VAL A 10 8.01 6.89 43.95
C VAL A 10 8.96 8.08 44.15
N ILE A 11 10.21 7.79 44.48
CA ILE A 11 11.26 8.81 44.65
C ILE A 11 11.79 9.23 43.27
N TRP A 12 11.62 10.50 42.96
CA TRP A 12 12.31 11.15 41.85
C TRP A 12 13.68 11.67 42.30
N PHE A 13 14.75 11.19 41.68
CA PHE A 13 16.06 11.85 41.82
C PHE A 13 16.20 12.89 40.70
N SER A 14 16.14 14.16 41.08
CA SER A 14 16.53 15.27 40.24
C SER A 14 18.02 15.56 40.47
N ALA A 15 18.86 15.29 39.50
CA ALA A 15 20.23 15.75 39.46
C ALA A 15 20.28 17.09 38.67
N ILE A 16 20.59 18.14 39.38
CA ILE A 16 20.94 19.45 38.80
C ILE A 16 22.40 19.39 38.35
N PHE A 17 22.66 19.58 37.05
CA PHE A 17 24.00 19.84 36.54
C PHE A 17 24.15 21.31 36.16
N LEU A 18 25.17 21.92 36.74
CA LEU A 18 25.62 23.27 36.38
C LEU A 18 26.25 23.24 34.97
N ALA A 19 25.95 24.27 34.22
CA ALA A 19 26.56 24.53 32.92
C ALA A 19 28.01 25.03 33.10
N ALA A 20 28.97 24.38 32.40
CA ALA A 20 30.25 24.92 32.07
C ALA A 20 30.43 24.84 30.55
N CYS A 21 30.70 25.97 29.91
CA CYS A 21 30.99 26.09 28.51
C CYS A 21 32.31 25.38 28.13
N GLY A 22 32.25 24.49 27.16
CA GLY A 22 33.40 23.91 26.50
C GLY A 22 32.93 23.17 25.25
N GLY A 23 33.34 23.61 24.07
CA GLY A 23 32.95 22.98 22.79
C GLY A 23 33.52 21.56 22.70
N GLY A 24 32.63 20.61 22.68
CA GLY A 24 32.88 19.21 22.42
C GLY A 24 31.71 18.64 21.65
N GLU A 25 31.99 17.81 20.69
CA GLU A 25 31.00 17.05 19.93
C GLU A 25 29.95 16.45 20.87
N LYS A 26 28.66 16.69 20.56
CA LYS A 26 27.57 16.02 21.30
C LYS A 26 27.75 14.52 21.16
N PRO A 27 27.85 13.75 22.26
CA PRO A 27 27.88 12.31 22.16
C PRO A 27 26.61 11.84 21.44
N VAL A 28 26.77 11.04 20.42
CA VAL A 28 25.67 10.31 19.77
C VAL A 28 25.02 9.48 20.89
N PRO A 29 23.71 9.62 21.10
CA PRO A 29 23.03 8.83 22.13
C PRO A 29 23.31 7.34 21.88
N GLU A 30 23.78 6.64 22.88
CA GLU A 30 24.04 5.20 22.79
C GLU A 30 22.74 4.49 22.40
N ALA A 31 22.81 3.72 21.32
CA ALA A 31 21.63 3.05 20.78
C ALA A 31 21.04 2.10 21.83
N THR A 32 19.85 2.41 22.32
CA THR A 32 19.16 1.62 23.36
C THR A 32 18.38 0.47 22.70
N PHE A 33 18.60 -0.75 23.18
CA PHE A 33 17.81 -1.92 22.79
C PHE A 33 17.66 -2.88 23.97
N THR A 34 16.44 -3.01 24.48
CA THR A 34 16.12 -3.95 25.56
C THR A 34 14.76 -4.58 25.32
N VAL A 35 14.64 -5.83 25.72
CA VAL A 35 13.38 -6.59 25.71
C VAL A 35 13.16 -7.18 27.11
N THR A 36 11.99 -6.97 27.69
CA THR A 36 11.71 -7.40 29.06
C THR A 36 10.27 -7.91 29.19
N PRO A 37 10.07 -9.07 29.87
CA PRO A 37 11.07 -10.05 30.29
C PRO A 37 11.66 -10.81 29.08
N THR A 38 12.76 -11.54 29.28
CA THR A 38 13.42 -12.39 28.28
C THR A 38 12.95 -13.84 28.32
N SER A 39 12.03 -14.17 29.22
CA SER A 39 11.42 -15.50 29.32
C SER A 39 10.04 -15.42 29.96
N ALA A 40 9.18 -16.37 29.64
CA ALA A 40 7.89 -16.55 30.31
C ALA A 40 7.46 -18.02 30.30
N GLU A 41 6.81 -18.41 31.40
CA GLU A 41 6.08 -19.67 31.49
C GLU A 41 4.69 -19.49 30.86
N VAL A 42 4.20 -20.54 30.19
CA VAL A 42 2.93 -20.55 29.47
C VAL A 42 2.13 -21.77 29.89
N ILE A 43 0.85 -21.61 30.16
CA ILE A 43 -0.04 -22.74 30.49
C ILE A 43 -0.24 -23.68 29.27
N ALA A 44 -0.63 -24.93 29.55
CA ALA A 44 -0.82 -25.93 28.51
C ALA A 44 -1.84 -25.53 27.41
N LEU A 45 -2.93 -24.88 27.77
CA LEU A 45 -3.95 -24.41 26.84
C LEU A 45 -3.48 -23.26 25.92
N GLY A 46 -2.26 -22.76 26.19
CA GLY A 46 -1.76 -21.53 25.56
C GLY A 46 -2.39 -20.30 26.19
N GLU A 47 -1.81 -19.17 25.91
CA GLU A 47 -2.26 -17.87 26.39
C GLU A 47 -1.53 -16.74 25.69
N ASN A 48 -2.02 -15.52 25.85
CA ASN A 48 -1.31 -14.35 25.38
C ASN A 48 -0.25 -13.91 26.40
N LYS A 49 0.95 -13.56 25.91
CA LYS A 49 2.03 -12.98 26.72
C LYS A 49 2.45 -11.64 26.10
N THR A 50 2.76 -10.69 26.96
CA THR A 50 3.25 -9.36 26.57
C THR A 50 4.68 -9.14 27.03
N PHE A 51 5.45 -8.47 26.18
CA PHE A 51 6.83 -8.10 26.40
C PHE A 51 7.03 -6.64 26.05
N THR A 52 7.86 -5.98 26.84
CA THR A 52 8.22 -4.58 26.60
C THR A 52 9.47 -4.52 25.76
N VAL A 53 9.41 -3.81 24.64
CA VAL A 53 10.55 -3.54 23.75
C VAL A 53 10.87 -2.06 23.83
N LEU A 54 12.08 -1.73 24.26
CA LEU A 54 12.65 -0.38 24.15
C LEU A 54 13.77 -0.44 23.14
N SER A 55 13.62 0.25 22.04
CA SER A 55 14.59 0.27 20.93
C SER A 55 14.66 1.66 20.34
N SER A 56 15.85 2.23 20.23
CA SER A 56 16.08 3.49 19.56
C SER A 56 15.92 3.42 18.03
N SER A 57 15.89 2.22 17.48
CA SER A 57 15.68 1.91 16.07
C SER A 57 14.39 1.09 15.88
N ASP A 58 13.78 1.16 14.70
CA ASP A 58 12.64 0.30 14.38
C ASP A 58 13.02 -1.18 14.59
N TRP A 59 12.05 -1.97 15.00
CA TRP A 59 12.28 -3.37 15.36
C TRP A 59 11.20 -4.30 14.81
N TYR A 60 11.53 -5.55 14.68
CA TYR A 60 10.63 -6.63 14.32
C TYR A 60 10.91 -7.89 15.16
N ALA A 61 9.89 -8.76 15.31
CA ALA A 61 9.99 -10.00 16.04
C ALA A 61 9.67 -11.21 15.14
N ARG A 62 10.36 -12.32 15.37
CA ARG A 62 10.12 -13.61 14.68
C ARG A 62 10.09 -14.76 15.65
N SER A 63 9.17 -15.69 15.45
CA SER A 63 9.13 -16.94 16.21
C SER A 63 9.97 -18.03 15.54
N SER A 64 10.66 -18.82 16.35
CA SER A 64 11.36 -20.02 15.90
C SER A 64 10.43 -21.22 15.63
N VAL A 65 9.15 -21.14 16.04
CA VAL A 65 8.18 -22.24 16.02
C VAL A 65 6.80 -21.76 15.57
N ALA A 66 6.06 -22.64 14.91
CA ALA A 66 4.76 -22.31 14.34
C ALA A 66 3.65 -22.09 15.37
N TRP A 67 3.77 -22.65 16.56
CA TRP A 67 2.78 -22.56 17.63
C TRP A 67 2.84 -21.27 18.47
N ILE A 68 3.77 -20.37 18.17
CA ILE A 68 3.82 -19.00 18.71
C ILE A 68 3.46 -18.02 17.60
N LYS A 69 2.33 -17.36 17.72
CA LYS A 69 1.85 -16.34 16.79
C LYS A 69 2.07 -14.96 17.39
N MET A 70 2.38 -13.99 16.56
CA MET A 70 2.54 -12.60 16.98
C MET A 70 1.37 -11.77 16.48
N THR A 71 0.72 -11.05 17.37
CA THR A 71 -0.34 -10.10 17.02
C THR A 71 0.23 -8.72 16.64
N SER A 72 1.45 -8.41 17.13
CA SER A 72 2.23 -7.25 16.72
C SER A 72 3.68 -7.69 16.47
N ALA A 73 4.09 -7.78 15.20
CA ALA A 73 5.39 -8.34 14.84
C ALA A 73 6.49 -7.27 14.68
N SER A 74 6.18 -5.98 14.81
CA SER A 74 7.13 -4.88 14.65
C SER A 74 6.69 -3.63 15.39
N GLY A 75 7.61 -2.67 15.57
CA GLY A 75 7.34 -1.39 16.19
C GLY A 75 8.33 -0.32 15.75
N LYS A 76 7.93 0.94 15.94
CA LYS A 76 8.78 2.10 15.69
C LYS A 76 9.81 2.31 16.79
N GLY A 77 10.99 2.75 16.39
CA GLY A 77 12.08 3.07 17.32
C GLY A 77 11.79 4.34 18.13
N SER A 78 12.07 4.26 19.45
CA SER A 78 12.08 5.40 20.35
C SER A 78 13.10 5.15 21.45
N ALA A 79 13.96 6.10 21.71
CA ALA A 79 14.95 5.99 22.78
C ALA A 79 14.33 6.13 24.19
N THR A 80 13.10 6.62 24.30
CA THR A 80 12.45 6.98 25.57
C THR A 80 11.07 6.33 25.77
N GLN A 81 10.45 5.80 24.71
CA GLN A 81 9.14 5.16 24.79
C GLN A 81 9.27 3.68 24.41
N SER A 82 8.80 2.84 25.31
CA SER A 82 8.74 1.40 25.04
C SER A 82 7.49 1.04 24.23
N ALA A 83 7.62 0.02 23.40
CA ALA A 83 6.52 -0.61 22.69
C ALA A 83 6.16 -1.96 23.34
N THR A 84 4.93 -2.42 23.14
CA THR A 84 4.47 -3.72 23.60
C THR A 84 4.50 -4.73 22.45
N LEU A 85 5.21 -5.83 22.64
CA LEU A 85 5.14 -7.02 21.81
C LEU A 85 4.17 -8.01 22.44
N THR A 86 3.11 -8.38 21.75
CA THR A 86 2.15 -9.40 22.19
C THR A 86 2.29 -10.66 21.35
N VAL A 87 2.44 -11.78 22.00
CA VAL A 87 2.46 -13.10 21.40
C VAL A 87 1.28 -13.94 21.89
N SER A 88 0.66 -14.67 20.99
CA SER A 88 -0.38 -15.65 21.29
C SER A 88 0.23 -17.05 21.15
N VAL A 89 0.15 -17.83 22.20
CA VAL A 89 0.71 -19.19 22.24
C VAL A 89 -0.42 -20.19 22.05
N GLU A 90 -0.30 -21.06 21.06
CA GLU A 90 -1.27 -22.11 20.78
C GLU A 90 -1.23 -23.22 21.84
N GLU A 91 -2.35 -23.97 22.00
CA GLU A 91 -2.45 -25.12 22.89
C GLU A 91 -1.32 -26.14 22.65
N ASN A 92 -0.67 -26.59 23.74
CA ASN A 92 0.18 -27.76 23.69
C ASN A 92 -0.67 -29.02 23.89
N LYS A 93 -0.83 -29.81 22.84
CA LYS A 93 -1.59 -31.06 22.88
C LYS A 93 -0.75 -32.27 23.29
N GLU A 94 0.57 -32.09 23.33
CA GLU A 94 1.51 -33.16 23.68
C GLU A 94 1.58 -33.35 25.22
N THR A 95 1.92 -34.54 25.65
CA THR A 95 2.10 -34.88 27.07
C THR A 95 3.43 -34.40 27.63
N SER A 96 4.25 -33.72 26.82
CA SER A 96 5.53 -33.16 27.21
C SER A 96 5.50 -31.62 27.14
N GLU A 97 6.31 -31.02 27.98
CA GLU A 97 6.62 -29.59 27.93
C GLU A 97 7.33 -29.24 26.61
N ARG A 98 7.11 -28.04 26.10
CA ARG A 98 7.80 -27.55 24.90
C ARG A 98 8.33 -26.14 25.10
N THR A 99 9.39 -25.81 24.36
CA THR A 99 10.03 -24.50 24.41
C THR A 99 10.13 -23.90 23.01
N GLY A 100 9.85 -22.61 22.90
CA GLY A 100 10.01 -21.86 21.68
C GLY A 100 10.69 -20.52 21.96
N VAL A 101 11.29 -19.94 20.94
CA VAL A 101 12.00 -18.67 21.04
C VAL A 101 11.39 -17.64 20.09
N VAL A 102 11.21 -16.43 20.59
CA VAL A 102 10.88 -15.25 19.80
C VAL A 102 12.11 -14.34 19.79
N THR A 103 12.68 -14.14 18.62
CA THR A 103 13.81 -13.24 18.43
C THR A 103 13.28 -11.86 18.03
N VAL A 104 13.59 -10.86 18.84
CA VAL A 104 13.34 -9.43 18.52
C VAL A 104 14.62 -8.86 17.95
N SER A 105 14.53 -8.23 16.79
CA SER A 105 15.67 -7.64 16.08
C SER A 105 15.40 -6.17 15.77
N SER A 106 16.36 -5.30 16.00
CA SER A 106 16.30 -3.91 15.58
C SER A 106 16.97 -3.71 14.23
N LEU A 107 16.59 -2.67 13.50
CA LEU A 107 17.17 -2.38 12.18
C LEU A 107 18.64 -1.96 12.24
N ASP A 108 19.14 -1.56 13.42
CA ASP A 108 20.56 -1.31 13.69
C ASP A 108 21.36 -2.59 14.04
N GLY A 109 20.72 -3.77 13.90
CA GLY A 109 21.37 -5.08 14.00
C GLY A 109 21.41 -5.71 15.39
N LYS A 110 20.85 -5.08 16.43
CA LYS A 110 20.74 -5.68 17.77
C LYS A 110 19.66 -6.75 17.81
N LYS A 111 19.87 -7.78 18.65
CA LYS A 111 18.93 -8.89 18.82
C LYS A 111 18.76 -9.24 20.28
N ALA A 112 17.56 -9.67 20.63
CA ALA A 112 17.25 -10.26 21.92
C ALA A 112 16.27 -11.42 21.74
N ASP A 113 16.52 -12.50 22.43
CA ASP A 113 15.66 -13.68 22.41
C ASP A 113 14.77 -13.71 23.65
N ILE A 114 13.51 -14.08 23.42
CA ILE A 114 12.51 -14.35 24.46
C ILE A 114 12.24 -15.85 24.45
N THR A 115 12.51 -16.53 25.55
CA THR A 115 12.23 -17.94 25.68
C THR A 115 10.86 -18.16 26.31
N LEU A 116 9.99 -18.88 25.60
CA LEU A 116 8.67 -19.28 26.08
C LEU A 116 8.68 -20.78 26.39
N LYS A 117 8.39 -21.13 27.65
CA LYS A 117 8.32 -22.50 28.14
C LYS A 117 6.87 -22.85 28.44
N GLN A 118 6.31 -23.76 27.63
CA GLN A 118 4.91 -24.15 27.76
C GLN A 118 4.75 -25.50 28.43
N ALA A 119 3.89 -25.53 29.44
CA ALA A 119 3.55 -26.74 30.18
C ALA A 119 3.03 -27.85 29.27
N ALA A 120 3.22 -29.11 29.69
CA ALA A 120 2.67 -30.28 29.04
C ALA A 120 1.14 -30.22 28.99
N GLY A 121 0.56 -30.59 27.82
CA GLY A 121 -0.87 -30.68 27.59
C GLY A 121 -1.45 -32.04 27.98
N GLY A 122 -2.42 -32.49 27.21
CA GLY A 122 -2.95 -33.86 27.35
C GLY A 122 -4.15 -34.04 28.28
N GLY A 123 -4.75 -32.95 28.80
CA GLY A 123 -5.93 -33.02 29.67
C GLY A 123 -6.57 -31.68 30.03
N ALA A 124 -6.19 -30.63 29.33
CA ALA A 124 -6.74 -29.31 29.56
C ALA A 124 -8.21 -29.21 29.12
N VAL A 125 -9.08 -28.77 30.01
CA VAL A 125 -10.54 -28.72 29.79
C VAL A 125 -10.88 -27.51 28.96
N LYS A 126 -11.44 -27.74 27.79
CA LYS A 126 -12.08 -26.70 26.95
C LYS A 126 -13.50 -26.47 27.45
N ARG A 127 -13.84 -25.25 27.77
CA ARG A 127 -15.12 -24.94 28.43
C ARG A 127 -16.15 -24.30 27.56
N GLY A 128 -15.75 -23.64 26.48
CA GLY A 128 -16.62 -22.71 25.77
C GLY A 128 -16.96 -21.51 26.65
N ILE A 129 -18.00 -20.75 26.28
CA ILE A 129 -18.48 -19.57 27.01
C ILE A 129 -19.82 -19.92 27.65
N GLY A 130 -19.87 -20.10 28.97
CA GLY A 130 -21.07 -20.50 29.69
C GLY A 130 -21.41 -19.61 30.90
N SER A 131 -20.62 -18.57 31.18
CA SER A 131 -20.82 -17.65 32.30
C SER A 131 -20.38 -16.22 31.92
N ALA A 132 -20.73 -15.23 32.75
CA ALA A 132 -20.24 -13.87 32.63
C ALA A 132 -18.72 -13.79 32.78
N GLU A 133 -18.13 -14.63 33.65
CA GLU A 133 -16.69 -14.72 33.82
C GLU A 133 -16.01 -15.26 32.56
N ASP A 134 -16.56 -16.31 31.95
CA ASP A 134 -16.06 -16.82 30.67
C ASP A 134 -16.12 -15.77 29.56
N LEU A 135 -17.23 -15.01 29.50
CA LEU A 135 -17.41 -13.94 28.52
C LEU A 135 -16.34 -12.84 28.68
N LEU A 136 -16.09 -12.41 29.92
CA LEU A 136 -15.03 -11.43 30.23
C LEU A 136 -13.64 -12.01 29.95
N GLY A 137 -13.40 -13.26 30.31
CA GLY A 137 -12.14 -13.94 30.02
C GLY A 137 -11.87 -14.09 28.52
N PHE A 138 -12.94 -14.38 27.75
CA PHE A 138 -12.86 -14.44 26.30
C PHE A 138 -12.51 -13.06 25.69
N ALA A 139 -13.17 -11.99 26.17
CA ALA A 139 -12.83 -10.63 25.74
C ALA A 139 -11.36 -10.29 25.99
N ARG A 140 -10.85 -10.59 27.17
CA ARG A 140 -9.43 -10.38 27.54
C ARG A 140 -8.49 -11.22 26.67
N ALA A 141 -8.84 -12.49 26.41
CA ALA A 141 -8.04 -13.36 25.54
C ALA A 141 -7.92 -12.84 24.12
N VAL A 142 -9.03 -12.42 23.50
CA VAL A 142 -9.05 -11.85 22.15
C VAL A 142 -8.28 -10.53 22.11
N ASN A 143 -8.46 -9.68 23.12
CA ASN A 143 -7.80 -8.37 23.20
C ASN A 143 -6.30 -8.45 23.55
N GLY A 144 -5.74 -9.66 23.68
CA GLY A 144 -4.32 -9.86 23.87
C GLY A 144 -3.84 -9.69 25.31
N GLU A 145 -4.75 -9.66 26.30
CA GLU A 145 -4.35 -9.52 27.71
C GLU A 145 -3.55 -10.74 28.18
N ALA A 146 -2.44 -10.49 28.85
CA ALA A 146 -1.55 -11.54 29.35
C ALA A 146 -2.25 -12.42 30.39
N GLY A 147 -2.00 -13.72 30.35
CA GLY A 147 -2.60 -14.69 31.24
C GLY A 147 -3.93 -15.26 30.79
N TYR A 148 -4.50 -14.77 29.66
CA TYR A 148 -5.73 -15.28 29.07
C TYR A 148 -5.49 -16.01 27.77
N SER A 149 -6.24 -17.11 27.55
CA SER A 149 -6.09 -17.97 26.37
C SER A 149 -7.43 -18.16 25.66
N ILE A 150 -7.42 -17.94 24.36
CA ILE A 150 -8.57 -18.24 23.49
C ILE A 150 -8.90 -19.75 23.47
N ASN A 151 -7.91 -20.60 23.67
CA ASN A 151 -8.06 -22.06 23.57
C ASN A 151 -8.99 -22.64 24.63
N GLN A 152 -9.26 -21.91 25.73
CA GLN A 152 -10.26 -22.31 26.73
C GLN A 152 -11.68 -22.31 26.17
N TYR A 153 -11.94 -21.49 25.15
CA TYR A 153 -13.26 -21.23 24.59
C TYR A 153 -13.49 -21.96 23.26
N LEU A 154 -12.43 -22.57 22.70
CA LEU A 154 -12.52 -23.31 21.45
C LEU A 154 -13.07 -24.72 21.69
N VAL A 155 -14.19 -25.04 21.07
CA VAL A 155 -14.77 -26.38 20.98
C VAL A 155 -14.85 -26.73 19.50
N ASP A 156 -14.19 -27.82 19.09
CA ASP A 156 -14.09 -28.26 17.69
C ASP A 156 -13.58 -27.17 16.71
N GLY A 157 -12.65 -26.33 17.18
CA GLY A 157 -12.02 -25.27 16.40
C GLY A 157 -12.80 -23.96 16.31
N GLU A 158 -13.97 -23.87 16.92
CA GLU A 158 -14.77 -22.65 17.01
C GLU A 158 -14.99 -22.23 18.46
N VAL A 159 -15.20 -20.94 18.68
CA VAL A 159 -15.66 -20.41 19.96
C VAL A 159 -17.15 -20.73 20.10
N LYS A 160 -17.54 -21.47 21.16
CA LYS A 160 -18.94 -21.86 21.37
C LYS A 160 -19.51 -21.30 22.66
N PHE A 161 -20.72 -20.78 22.57
CA PHE A 161 -21.53 -20.52 23.75
C PHE A 161 -22.19 -21.84 24.19
N THR A 162 -22.12 -22.14 25.49
CA THR A 162 -22.58 -23.42 26.05
C THR A 162 -23.79 -23.27 26.97
N ALA A 163 -24.13 -22.04 27.36
CA ALA A 163 -25.32 -21.72 28.17
C ALA A 163 -25.73 -20.25 27.93
N ASP A 164 -26.95 -19.90 28.35
CA ASP A 164 -27.38 -18.51 28.51
C ASP A 164 -26.49 -17.84 29.58
N ILE A 165 -26.17 -16.57 29.36
CA ILE A 165 -25.26 -15.80 30.22
C ILE A 165 -26.04 -14.70 30.93
N ASP A 166 -25.98 -14.66 32.24
CA ASP A 166 -26.45 -13.50 33.00
C ASP A 166 -25.32 -12.44 33.09
N ALA A 167 -25.48 -11.34 32.37
CA ALA A 167 -24.54 -10.25 32.34
C ALA A 167 -24.81 -9.15 33.38
N SER A 168 -25.70 -9.37 34.35
CA SER A 168 -26.11 -8.38 35.36
C SER A 168 -24.94 -7.85 36.21
N SER A 169 -23.89 -8.65 36.41
CA SER A 169 -22.69 -8.27 37.11
C SER A 169 -21.74 -7.34 36.33
N ILE A 170 -21.90 -7.28 35.00
CA ILE A 170 -21.04 -6.48 34.13
C ILE A 170 -21.63 -5.07 34.01
N LYS A 171 -20.90 -4.07 34.48
CA LYS A 171 -21.33 -2.65 34.43
C LYS A 171 -20.54 -1.87 33.37
N GLU A 172 -19.24 -2.16 33.26
CA GLU A 172 -18.38 -1.61 32.23
C GLU A 172 -18.01 -2.71 31.27
N TRP A 173 -18.25 -2.51 30.00
CA TRP A 173 -17.99 -3.51 28.97
C TRP A 173 -16.76 -3.16 28.17
N VAL A 174 -15.85 -4.11 28.03
CA VAL A 174 -14.72 -4.05 27.10
C VAL A 174 -15.07 -4.86 25.88
N PRO A 175 -15.23 -4.24 24.69
CA PRO A 175 -15.60 -4.95 23.49
C PRO A 175 -14.62 -6.08 23.14
N ILE A 176 -15.14 -7.20 22.65
CA ILE A 176 -14.34 -8.35 22.22
C ILE A 176 -13.70 -8.01 20.87
N GLY A 177 -12.39 -7.95 20.82
CA GLY A 177 -11.64 -7.53 19.63
C GLY A 177 -11.48 -6.01 19.52
N THR A 178 -10.29 -5.58 19.22
CA THR A 178 -9.93 -4.18 18.98
C THR A 178 -9.34 -4.03 17.58
N ALA A 179 -9.09 -2.81 17.11
CA ALA A 179 -8.44 -2.58 15.82
C ALA A 179 -7.04 -3.23 15.73
N SER A 180 -6.32 -3.29 16.87
CA SER A 180 -5.00 -3.92 16.95
C SER A 180 -5.03 -5.43 17.25
N ALA A 181 -6.14 -5.93 17.76
CA ALA A 181 -6.36 -7.34 18.09
C ALA A 181 -7.80 -7.74 17.72
N PRO A 182 -8.16 -7.78 16.43
CA PRO A 182 -9.52 -8.10 16.00
C PRO A 182 -9.85 -9.56 16.28
N LEU A 183 -11.14 -9.83 16.47
CA LEU A 183 -11.61 -11.21 16.54
C LEU A 183 -11.49 -11.87 15.16
N THR A 184 -10.74 -12.97 15.09
CA THR A 184 -10.50 -13.75 13.87
C THR A 184 -11.03 -15.19 13.97
N TYR A 185 -11.62 -15.57 15.11
CA TYR A 185 -12.16 -16.89 15.35
C TYR A 185 -13.67 -16.91 15.09
N ASN A 186 -14.14 -17.95 14.43
CA ASN A 186 -15.58 -18.16 14.30
C ASN A 186 -16.24 -18.35 15.66
N VAL A 187 -17.43 -17.75 15.82
CA VAL A 187 -18.23 -17.80 17.04
C VAL A 187 -19.60 -18.40 16.75
N ASP A 188 -19.90 -19.48 17.43
CA ASP A 188 -21.22 -20.08 17.42
C ASP A 188 -21.94 -19.79 18.74
N GLY A 189 -22.93 -18.94 18.70
CA GLY A 189 -23.77 -18.61 19.85
C GLY A 189 -24.64 -19.76 20.32
N SER A 190 -24.75 -20.85 19.53
CA SER A 190 -25.58 -22.03 19.85
C SER A 190 -27.02 -21.70 20.25
N ARG A 191 -27.56 -20.55 19.79
CA ARG A 191 -28.82 -19.92 20.15
C ARG A 191 -28.93 -19.46 21.61
N CYS A 192 -27.82 -19.42 22.34
CA CYS A 192 -27.78 -18.87 23.69
C CYS A 192 -28.04 -17.36 23.69
N THR A 193 -28.51 -16.88 24.83
CA THR A 193 -28.84 -15.47 25.03
C THR A 193 -27.97 -14.87 26.12
N ILE A 194 -27.40 -13.69 25.86
CA ILE A 194 -26.77 -12.88 26.90
C ILE A 194 -27.83 -11.96 27.48
N ARG A 195 -28.21 -12.20 28.75
CA ARG A 195 -29.33 -11.54 29.44
C ARG A 195 -28.87 -10.43 30.37
N ASN A 196 -29.81 -9.59 30.79
CA ASN A 196 -29.63 -8.57 31.84
C ASN A 196 -28.52 -7.56 31.47
N ILE A 197 -28.39 -7.23 30.20
CA ILE A 197 -27.41 -6.26 29.74
C ILE A 197 -27.80 -4.85 30.19
N ALA A 198 -26.88 -4.22 30.98
CA ALA A 198 -27.01 -2.85 31.42
C ALA A 198 -25.59 -2.26 31.59
N TRP A 199 -24.85 -2.14 30.51
CA TRP A 199 -23.44 -1.77 30.56
C TRP A 199 -23.14 -0.40 29.95
N THR A 200 -21.96 0.12 30.29
CA THR A 200 -21.37 1.31 29.71
C THR A 200 -20.10 0.93 28.95
N VAL A 201 -19.85 1.58 27.82
CA VAL A 201 -18.65 1.41 26.99
C VAL A 201 -17.94 2.75 26.87
N ASP A 202 -16.64 2.75 27.09
CA ASP A 202 -15.76 3.92 26.97
C ASP A 202 -15.24 4.03 25.51
N LEU A 203 -15.80 4.96 24.75
CA LEU A 203 -15.43 5.16 23.34
C LEU A 203 -14.07 5.85 23.17
N ASP A 204 -13.56 6.54 24.19
CA ASP A 204 -12.22 7.11 24.10
C ASP A 204 -11.14 6.03 24.10
N LYS A 205 -11.47 4.86 24.64
CA LYS A 205 -10.60 3.67 24.62
C LYS A 205 -10.97 2.71 23.49
N TYR A 206 -12.26 2.56 23.20
CA TYR A 206 -12.81 1.57 22.30
C TYR A 206 -13.72 2.25 21.26
N PRO A 207 -13.17 2.94 20.25
CA PRO A 207 -13.98 3.66 19.26
C PRO A 207 -14.79 2.73 18.34
N ASP A 208 -14.33 1.49 18.14
CA ASP A 208 -15.12 0.43 17.52
C ASP A 208 -15.74 -0.41 18.64
N ALA A 209 -17.05 -0.33 18.85
CA ALA A 209 -17.70 -0.85 20.04
C ALA A 209 -19.04 -1.54 19.76
N GLY A 210 -19.32 -2.60 20.52
CA GLY A 210 -20.49 -3.45 20.51
C GLY A 210 -20.26 -4.58 21.51
N LEU A 211 -20.96 -5.70 21.38
CA LEU A 211 -20.52 -6.93 22.05
C LEU A 211 -19.10 -7.27 21.55
N PHE A 212 -18.91 -7.21 20.22
CA PHE A 212 -17.62 -7.28 19.55
C PHE A 212 -17.20 -5.87 19.10
N GLY A 213 -15.93 -5.50 19.31
CA GLY A 213 -15.40 -4.25 18.81
C GLY A 213 -15.04 -4.38 17.32
N CYS A 214 -13.94 -5.06 17.03
CA CYS A 214 -13.47 -5.35 15.68
C CYS A 214 -13.52 -6.85 15.37
N VAL A 215 -14.08 -7.19 14.21
CA VAL A 215 -14.15 -8.58 13.71
C VAL A 215 -13.52 -8.62 12.32
N ASN A 216 -12.58 -9.55 12.09
CA ASN A 216 -11.88 -9.68 10.82
C ASN A 216 -11.91 -11.12 10.31
N GLY A 217 -12.59 -11.37 9.19
CA GLY A 217 -12.66 -12.67 8.52
C GLY A 217 -13.45 -13.76 9.27
N ALA A 218 -14.06 -13.45 10.41
CA ALA A 218 -14.75 -14.43 11.24
C ALA A 218 -16.24 -14.49 10.95
N THR A 219 -16.83 -15.66 11.19
CA THR A 219 -18.29 -15.88 11.19
C THR A 219 -18.83 -15.85 12.61
N ILE A 220 -19.81 -14.98 12.87
CA ILE A 220 -20.59 -14.96 14.11
C ILE A 220 -22.00 -15.43 13.76
N ARG A 221 -22.45 -16.50 14.41
CA ARG A 221 -23.75 -17.07 14.09
C ARG A 221 -24.55 -17.50 15.31
N ARG A 222 -25.87 -17.49 15.17
CA ARG A 222 -26.85 -18.05 16.13
C ARG A 222 -26.68 -17.53 17.56
N LEU A 223 -26.48 -16.22 17.72
CA LEU A 223 -26.29 -15.57 19.02
C LEU A 223 -27.39 -14.53 19.26
N ASN A 224 -28.00 -14.56 20.46
CA ASN A 224 -28.92 -13.55 20.89
C ASN A 224 -28.24 -12.64 21.94
N VAL A 225 -28.23 -11.35 21.67
CA VAL A 225 -27.61 -10.36 22.55
C VAL A 225 -28.69 -9.47 23.14
N GLY A 226 -28.86 -9.56 24.45
CA GLY A 226 -29.90 -8.87 25.19
C GLY A 226 -31.26 -9.55 25.15
N GLU A 227 -32.16 -9.02 25.96
CA GLU A 227 -33.59 -9.30 26.06
C GLU A 227 -34.36 -7.98 26.20
N SER A 228 -35.69 -8.02 26.31
CA SER A 228 -36.47 -6.81 26.53
C SER A 228 -35.99 -6.02 27.74
N GLY A 229 -35.73 -4.75 27.57
CA GLY A 229 -35.16 -3.85 28.60
C GLY A 229 -33.62 -3.82 28.68
N SER A 230 -32.92 -4.65 27.91
CA SER A 230 -31.46 -4.56 27.79
C SER A 230 -31.02 -3.25 27.14
N LYS A 231 -29.95 -2.64 27.68
CA LYS A 231 -29.43 -1.37 27.20
C LYS A 231 -27.93 -1.27 27.34
N ALA A 232 -27.31 -0.58 26.38
CA ALA A 232 -25.89 -0.24 26.42
C ALA A 232 -25.74 1.28 26.19
N VAL A 233 -24.90 1.91 26.98
CA VAL A 233 -24.59 3.34 26.87
C VAL A 233 -23.13 3.48 26.43
N PHE A 234 -22.93 4.11 25.29
CA PHE A 234 -21.61 4.38 24.72
C PHE A 234 -21.24 5.83 25.00
N LYS A 235 -20.15 6.03 25.77
CA LYS A 235 -19.74 7.36 26.25
C LYS A 235 -18.33 7.71 25.80
N GLY A 236 -18.09 8.99 25.57
CA GLY A 236 -16.77 9.51 25.28
C GLY A 236 -16.81 10.65 24.27
N ALA A 237 -15.64 11.17 23.95
CA ALA A 237 -15.46 12.25 22.98
C ALA A 237 -14.23 11.99 22.10
N PRO A 238 -14.12 10.80 21.49
CA PRO A 238 -12.95 10.45 20.67
C PRO A 238 -12.84 11.41 19.47
N SER A 239 -11.63 11.78 19.14
CA SER A 239 -11.35 12.67 18.00
C SER A 239 -11.39 11.97 16.65
N GLY A 240 -11.42 10.63 16.65
CA GLY A 240 -11.38 9.78 15.46
C GLY A 240 -12.75 9.25 15.04
N GLN A 241 -12.73 8.30 14.13
CA GLN A 241 -13.91 7.57 13.69
C GLN A 241 -14.45 6.68 14.80
N VAL A 242 -15.78 6.65 14.92
CA VAL A 242 -16.52 5.84 15.90
C VAL A 242 -17.47 4.90 15.17
N SER A 243 -17.44 3.63 15.52
CA SER A 243 -18.37 2.62 14.97
C SER A 243 -19.05 1.85 16.13
N VAL A 244 -20.31 2.09 16.33
CA VAL A 244 -21.09 1.48 17.41
C VAL A 244 -22.16 0.54 16.84
N GLY A 245 -22.17 -0.72 17.28
CA GLY A 245 -23.19 -1.70 16.93
C GLY A 245 -23.68 -2.47 18.13
N GLY A 246 -24.91 -2.95 18.09
CA GLY A 246 -25.40 -3.85 19.14
C GLY A 246 -24.63 -5.16 19.21
N ILE A 247 -24.16 -5.64 18.08
CA ILE A 247 -23.37 -6.87 17.96
C ILE A 247 -21.90 -6.51 17.66
N VAL A 248 -21.61 -5.81 16.59
CA VAL A 248 -20.26 -5.53 16.12
C VAL A 248 -20.05 -4.04 15.90
N GLY A 249 -18.97 -3.46 16.46
CA GLY A 249 -18.57 -2.09 16.14
C GLY A 249 -18.13 -2.00 14.69
N ARG A 250 -17.06 -2.72 14.32
CA ARG A 250 -16.50 -2.75 12.96
C ARG A 250 -16.32 -4.17 12.47
N ALA A 251 -16.91 -4.48 11.31
CA ALA A 251 -16.79 -5.77 10.64
C ALA A 251 -15.97 -5.64 9.35
N MET A 252 -14.97 -6.51 9.18
CA MET A 252 -14.07 -6.58 8.03
C MET A 252 -14.06 -8.01 7.51
N GLY A 253 -14.55 -8.24 6.29
CA GLY A 253 -14.67 -9.59 5.72
C GLY A 253 -15.47 -10.58 6.57
N ALA A 254 -16.28 -10.10 7.49
CA ALA A 254 -16.98 -10.90 8.48
C ALA A 254 -18.36 -11.36 7.99
N THR A 255 -18.79 -12.51 8.47
CA THR A 255 -20.15 -13.04 8.26
C THR A 255 -20.94 -13.00 9.57
N LEU A 256 -22.10 -12.33 9.57
CA LEU A 256 -23.05 -12.32 10.67
C LEU A 256 -24.28 -13.09 10.23
N GLU A 257 -24.57 -14.24 10.85
CA GLU A 257 -25.60 -15.15 10.41
C GLU A 257 -26.58 -15.47 11.54
N SER A 258 -27.86 -15.13 11.34
CA SER A 258 -28.91 -15.42 12.31
C SER A 258 -28.59 -14.92 13.73
N VAL A 259 -28.05 -13.70 13.83
CA VAL A 259 -27.82 -13.03 15.11
C VAL A 259 -28.96 -12.08 15.45
N THR A 260 -29.29 -11.97 16.74
CA THR A 260 -30.33 -11.06 17.21
C THR A 260 -29.78 -10.05 18.19
N ASN A 261 -30.01 -8.78 17.94
CA ASN A 261 -29.79 -7.70 18.91
C ASN A 261 -31.11 -7.29 19.57
N ASN A 262 -31.17 -7.36 20.90
CA ASN A 262 -32.29 -6.84 21.69
C ASN A 262 -31.80 -5.69 22.62
N VAL A 263 -30.58 -5.23 22.46
CA VAL A 263 -30.01 -4.17 23.29
C VAL A 263 -30.32 -2.81 22.68
N SER A 264 -31.00 -1.97 23.43
CA SER A 264 -31.13 -0.55 23.07
C SER A 264 -29.81 0.18 23.23
N ILE A 265 -29.40 0.89 22.20
CA ILE A 265 -28.14 1.63 22.11
C ILE A 265 -28.40 3.09 22.45
N THR A 266 -27.66 3.63 23.41
CA THR A 266 -27.63 5.08 23.68
C THR A 266 -26.22 5.58 23.43
N LEU A 267 -26.09 6.54 22.52
CA LEU A 267 -24.82 7.24 22.29
C LEU A 267 -24.85 8.55 23.07
N ASP A 268 -24.06 8.59 24.15
CA ASP A 268 -23.94 9.74 25.08
C ASP A 268 -22.49 10.29 25.01
N GLY A 269 -22.26 11.25 24.12
CA GLY A 269 -20.92 11.80 23.91
C GLY A 269 -20.95 13.10 23.12
N SER A 270 -19.84 13.83 23.21
CA SER A 270 -19.59 15.02 22.40
C SER A 270 -18.66 14.67 21.27
N PHE A 271 -19.19 14.56 20.07
CA PHE A 271 -18.41 14.25 18.88
C PHE A 271 -18.16 15.53 18.10
N SER A 272 -16.92 15.76 17.70
CA SER A 272 -16.50 16.95 16.96
C SER A 272 -17.19 17.09 15.60
N SER A 273 -17.69 15.98 15.06
CA SER A 273 -18.60 15.94 13.92
C SER A 273 -19.29 14.59 13.86
N GLY A 274 -20.60 14.59 13.72
CA GLY A 274 -21.45 13.38 13.67
C GLY A 274 -21.20 12.50 12.45
N ASN A 275 -20.52 12.99 11.44
CA ASN A 275 -20.27 12.25 10.21
C ASN A 275 -19.23 11.13 10.32
N ASN A 276 -18.38 11.15 11.35
CA ASN A 276 -17.46 10.05 11.68
C ASN A 276 -18.05 9.05 12.68
N VAL A 277 -19.29 9.22 13.02
CA VAL A 277 -19.96 8.37 13.98
C VAL A 277 -20.97 7.52 13.23
N PHE A 278 -20.78 6.23 13.27
CA PHE A 278 -21.61 5.23 12.64
C PHE A 278 -22.29 4.36 13.70
N VAL A 279 -23.60 4.38 13.74
CA VAL A 279 -24.36 3.65 14.74
C VAL A 279 -25.34 2.71 14.03
N GLY A 280 -25.25 1.41 14.32
CA GLY A 280 -26.15 0.40 13.77
C GLY A 280 -26.70 -0.56 14.81
N GLY A 281 -27.91 -1.00 14.64
CA GLY A 281 -28.50 -1.99 15.55
C GLY A 281 -27.71 -3.31 15.58
N ILE A 282 -27.11 -3.71 14.49
CA ILE A 282 -26.26 -4.90 14.38
C ILE A 282 -24.79 -4.50 14.30
N ALA A 283 -24.41 -3.65 13.34
CA ALA A 283 -23.02 -3.26 13.15
C ALA A 283 -22.89 -1.74 12.97
N GLY A 284 -21.89 -1.13 13.58
CA GLY A 284 -21.57 0.26 13.34
C GLY A 284 -21.09 0.46 11.90
N ARG A 285 -20.17 -0.38 11.44
CA ARG A 285 -19.60 -0.32 10.11
C ARG A 285 -19.28 -1.70 9.56
N THR A 286 -19.53 -1.90 8.24
CA THR A 286 -19.15 -3.11 7.50
C THR A 286 -18.33 -2.77 6.28
N ASP A 287 -17.46 -3.68 5.83
CA ASP A 287 -16.75 -3.57 4.56
C ASP A 287 -17.47 -4.31 3.41
N ALA A 288 -16.92 -4.20 2.19
CA ALA A 288 -17.51 -4.76 0.98
C ALA A 288 -17.60 -6.31 0.96
N ASN A 289 -16.80 -7.00 1.78
CA ASN A 289 -16.75 -8.46 1.85
C ASN A 289 -17.55 -9.00 3.05
N CYS A 290 -18.26 -8.14 3.77
CA CYS A 290 -19.13 -8.56 4.86
C CYS A 290 -20.46 -9.11 4.35
N PHE A 291 -20.98 -10.10 5.07
CA PHE A 291 -22.29 -10.66 4.84
C PHE A 291 -23.11 -10.62 6.14
N LEU A 292 -24.29 -10.02 6.08
CA LEU A 292 -25.30 -10.04 7.15
C LEU A 292 -26.53 -10.74 6.64
N GLY A 293 -26.89 -11.89 7.24
CA GLY A 293 -28.00 -12.64 6.70
C GLY A 293 -28.36 -13.92 7.43
N GLY A 294 -29.05 -14.80 6.75
CA GLY A 294 -29.37 -16.16 7.15
C GLY A 294 -29.10 -17.12 5.99
N ASP A 295 -29.15 -18.42 6.29
CA ASP A 295 -29.14 -19.43 5.24
C ASP A 295 -30.42 -19.38 4.40
N THR A 296 -30.49 -20.19 3.36
CA THR A 296 -31.62 -20.20 2.39
C THR A 296 -32.97 -20.41 3.02
N ASN A 297 -33.08 -20.92 4.25
CA ASN A 297 -34.30 -21.28 4.96
C ASN A 297 -34.44 -20.59 6.31
N ALA A 298 -33.44 -19.87 6.83
CA ALA A 298 -33.50 -19.24 8.14
C ALA A 298 -33.70 -17.71 8.06
N LYS A 299 -34.29 -17.14 9.14
CA LYS A 299 -34.26 -15.69 9.34
C LYS A 299 -32.83 -15.22 9.37
N GLY A 300 -32.59 -14.08 8.73
CA GLY A 300 -31.29 -13.37 8.82
C GLY A 300 -31.08 -12.75 10.20
N CYS A 301 -30.28 -11.72 10.24
CA CYS A 301 -30.08 -10.95 11.46
C CYS A 301 -31.34 -10.17 11.83
N VAL A 302 -31.59 -9.99 13.13
CA VAL A 302 -32.72 -9.25 13.66
C VAL A 302 -32.24 -8.17 14.63
N ASN A 303 -32.68 -6.94 14.41
CA ASN A 303 -32.50 -5.86 15.40
C ASN A 303 -33.86 -5.52 16.03
N ASN A 304 -33.96 -5.67 17.34
CA ASN A 304 -35.12 -5.28 18.15
C ASN A 304 -34.77 -4.09 19.08
N GLY A 305 -33.50 -3.75 19.23
CA GLY A 305 -33.05 -2.66 20.09
C GLY A 305 -33.21 -1.29 19.42
N ASP A 306 -33.66 -0.32 20.20
CA ASP A 306 -33.74 1.07 19.75
C ASP A 306 -32.36 1.71 19.70
N ILE A 307 -32.18 2.69 18.83
CA ILE A 307 -30.98 3.51 18.73
C ILE A 307 -31.34 4.94 19.14
N SER A 308 -30.68 5.46 20.17
CA SER A 308 -30.87 6.83 20.66
C SER A 308 -29.55 7.57 20.66
N VAL A 309 -29.50 8.70 19.96
CA VAL A 309 -28.31 9.53 19.86
C VAL A 309 -28.63 11.00 20.17
N ALA A 310 -27.76 11.66 20.89
CA ALA A 310 -27.91 13.07 21.23
C ALA A 310 -27.38 14.00 20.14
N THR A 311 -26.44 13.55 19.33
CA THR A 311 -25.78 14.31 18.27
C THR A 311 -26.10 13.72 16.91
N ALA A 312 -26.26 14.55 15.89
CA ALA A 312 -26.45 14.06 14.52
C ALA A 312 -25.27 13.19 14.07
N CYS A 313 -25.58 11.99 13.58
CA CYS A 313 -24.59 11.01 13.09
C CYS A 313 -25.21 10.12 12.00
N ARG A 314 -24.50 9.08 11.56
CA ARG A 314 -25.04 8.12 10.58
C ARG A 314 -25.60 6.91 11.31
N GLU A 315 -26.91 6.76 11.22
CA GLU A 315 -27.66 5.78 12.00
C GLU A 315 -28.44 4.86 11.09
N GLY A 316 -28.23 3.59 11.24
CA GLY A 316 -28.99 2.56 10.53
C GLY A 316 -29.60 1.54 11.48
N GLY A 317 -30.83 1.14 11.24
CA GLY A 317 -31.45 0.06 12.01
C GLY A 317 -30.62 -1.22 12.03
N PHE A 318 -29.84 -1.44 10.99
CA PHE A 318 -28.89 -2.53 10.89
C PHE A 318 -27.44 -2.07 10.98
N VAL A 319 -27.01 -1.18 10.08
CA VAL A 319 -25.61 -0.77 9.94
C VAL A 319 -25.53 0.73 9.78
N GLY A 320 -24.68 1.39 10.55
CA GLY A 320 -24.44 2.83 10.44
C GLY A 320 -23.81 3.20 9.10
N TYR A 321 -22.77 2.45 8.69
CA TYR A 321 -22.13 2.58 7.38
C TYR A 321 -21.94 1.20 6.75
N ASN A 322 -22.70 0.90 5.71
CA ASN A 322 -22.72 -0.43 5.13
C ASN A 322 -22.06 -0.48 3.74
N MET A 323 -21.09 -1.38 3.56
CA MET A 323 -20.50 -1.75 2.28
C MET A 323 -20.69 -3.24 1.95
N GLY A 324 -21.26 -4.01 2.88
CA GLY A 324 -21.48 -5.44 2.75
C GLY A 324 -22.83 -5.80 2.14
N THR A 325 -23.08 -7.07 1.99
CA THR A 325 -24.38 -7.64 1.57
C THR A 325 -25.25 -7.87 2.78
N VAL A 326 -26.49 -7.42 2.72
CA VAL A 326 -27.52 -7.66 3.74
C VAL A 326 -28.71 -8.39 3.12
N THR A 327 -29.08 -9.55 3.66
CA THR A 327 -30.17 -10.36 3.12
C THR A 327 -31.03 -11.00 4.23
N ARG A 328 -32.37 -11.05 4.03
CA ARG A 328 -33.32 -11.67 4.94
C ARG A 328 -33.32 -11.14 6.38
N CYS A 329 -32.95 -9.89 6.55
CA CYS A 329 -32.80 -9.25 7.85
C CYS A 329 -34.08 -8.49 8.24
N VAL A 330 -34.30 -8.30 9.55
CA VAL A 330 -35.50 -7.61 10.09
C VAL A 330 -35.06 -6.55 11.11
N ASN A 331 -35.41 -5.28 10.90
CA ASN A 331 -35.27 -4.23 11.89
C ASN A 331 -36.62 -3.87 12.51
N ASN A 332 -36.79 -4.12 13.81
CA ASN A 332 -37.94 -3.74 14.63
C ASN A 332 -37.65 -2.56 15.55
N GLY A 333 -36.34 -2.22 15.74
CA GLY A 333 -35.92 -1.12 16.60
C GLY A 333 -36.18 0.25 15.98
N ALA A 334 -36.51 1.22 16.83
CA ALA A 334 -36.71 2.61 16.44
C ALA A 334 -35.36 3.35 16.41
N ILE A 335 -35.26 4.36 15.54
CA ILE A 335 -34.12 5.29 15.53
C ILE A 335 -34.62 6.62 16.10
N LEU A 336 -34.12 6.97 17.28
CA LEU A 336 -34.54 8.10 18.08
C LEU A 336 -33.45 9.16 18.16
N GLY A 337 -33.80 10.42 18.01
CA GLY A 337 -32.88 11.55 18.17
C GLY A 337 -33.20 12.72 17.24
N PRO A 338 -32.47 13.85 17.38
CA PRO A 338 -32.76 15.06 16.62
C PRO A 338 -32.47 14.83 15.13
N TYR A 339 -33.44 15.20 14.30
CA TYR A 339 -33.26 15.27 12.86
C TYR A 339 -32.46 16.52 12.47
N SER A 340 -31.51 16.38 11.57
CA SER A 340 -30.87 17.51 10.89
C SER A 340 -30.61 17.13 9.42
N ALA A 341 -30.43 18.12 8.57
CA ALA A 341 -30.10 17.90 7.16
C ALA A 341 -28.78 17.12 6.96
N ASP A 342 -27.91 17.17 7.96
CA ASP A 342 -26.61 16.49 7.95
C ASP A 342 -26.64 15.09 8.57
N ARG A 343 -27.78 14.71 9.14
CA ARG A 343 -27.97 13.39 9.75
C ARG A 343 -28.45 12.39 8.72
N LYS A 344 -27.68 11.36 8.53
CA LYS A 344 -28.01 10.21 7.65
C LYS A 344 -28.62 9.08 8.47
N LEU A 345 -29.88 8.84 8.29
CA LEU A 345 -30.57 7.76 9.01
C LEU A 345 -31.45 6.92 8.09
N GLY A 346 -31.56 5.66 8.40
CA GLY A 346 -32.41 4.74 7.64
C GLY A 346 -32.73 3.45 8.39
N PRO A 347 -33.83 2.78 8.08
CA PRO A 347 -34.23 1.54 8.76
C PRO A 347 -33.24 0.41 8.55
N ALA A 348 -32.43 0.47 7.50
CA ALA A 348 -31.40 -0.52 7.22
C ALA A 348 -30.02 0.01 7.56
N TRP A 349 -29.62 1.12 6.98
CA TRP A 349 -28.31 1.74 7.21
C TRP A 349 -28.35 3.26 7.07
N GLY A 350 -27.51 3.92 7.80
CA GLY A 350 -27.41 5.38 7.80
C GLY A 350 -26.69 5.92 6.57
N CYS A 351 -25.70 5.18 6.08
CA CYS A 351 -25.01 5.47 4.85
C CYS A 351 -24.65 4.15 4.17
N SER A 352 -24.74 4.11 2.86
CA SER A 352 -24.39 2.90 2.13
C SER A 352 -23.57 3.18 0.90
N TYR A 353 -22.90 2.16 0.50
CA TYR A 353 -22.04 2.14 -0.61
C TYR A 353 -22.19 0.79 -1.33
N ASN A 354 -22.61 0.81 -2.59
CA ASN A 354 -22.61 -0.37 -3.45
C ASN A 354 -23.45 -1.56 -2.95
N LEU A 355 -24.79 -1.41 -2.79
CA LEU A 355 -25.58 -2.40 -2.09
C LEU A 355 -26.56 -3.15 -2.92
N THR A 356 -26.54 -4.45 -2.69
CA THR A 356 -27.69 -5.32 -2.95
C THR A 356 -28.35 -5.64 -1.61
N ALA A 357 -29.57 -5.16 -1.38
CA ALA A 357 -30.41 -5.62 -0.29
C ALA A 357 -31.50 -6.52 -0.86
N GLU A 358 -31.44 -7.79 -0.54
CA GLU A 358 -32.49 -8.75 -0.89
C GLU A 358 -33.24 -9.16 0.35
N ASN A 359 -34.58 -9.18 0.26
CA ASN A 359 -35.45 -9.64 1.34
C ASN A 359 -35.21 -8.91 2.68
N PHE A 360 -34.97 -7.60 2.63
CA PHE A 360 -34.90 -6.77 3.82
C PHE A 360 -36.31 -6.35 4.27
N PHE A 361 -36.58 -6.43 5.57
CA PHE A 361 -37.82 -6.00 6.18
C PHE A 361 -37.54 -4.99 7.28
N GLY A 362 -38.11 -3.80 7.17
CA GLY A 362 -37.95 -2.73 8.14
C GLY A 362 -39.29 -2.22 8.64
N ASN A 363 -39.36 -1.90 9.92
CA ASN A 363 -40.57 -1.44 10.59
C ASN A 363 -40.65 0.10 10.72
N SER A 364 -39.60 0.82 10.38
CA SER A 364 -39.64 2.27 10.37
C SER A 364 -40.15 2.80 9.04
N GLY A 365 -40.92 3.88 9.05
CA GLY A 365 -41.47 4.50 7.85
C GLY A 365 -40.42 5.27 7.00
N TYR A 366 -39.13 5.01 7.21
CA TYR A 366 -38.05 5.63 6.47
C TYR A 366 -37.53 4.71 5.36
N GLY A 367 -36.89 5.29 4.36
CA GLY A 367 -36.27 4.52 3.28
C GLY A 367 -35.08 3.67 3.76
N PHE A 368 -34.53 2.83 2.91
CA PHE A 368 -33.44 1.92 3.26
C PHE A 368 -32.11 2.64 3.48
N VAL A 369 -31.94 3.77 2.82
CA VAL A 369 -30.74 4.61 2.92
C VAL A 369 -31.15 6.07 2.92
N GLY A 370 -30.39 6.89 3.58
CA GLY A 370 -30.52 8.32 3.50
C GLY A 370 -31.30 8.90 4.64
N ASP A 371 -31.87 10.05 4.41
CA ASP A 371 -32.59 10.82 5.39
C ASP A 371 -34.12 10.53 5.32
N LYS A 372 -34.84 11.12 6.27
CA LYS A 372 -36.29 11.00 6.40
C LYS A 372 -37.08 11.52 5.18
N GLU A 373 -36.53 12.52 4.49
CA GLU A 373 -37.18 13.18 3.36
C GLU A 373 -36.87 12.51 2.02
N HIS A 374 -35.80 11.73 1.97
CA HIS A 374 -35.38 11.02 0.78
C HIS A 374 -35.27 9.51 1.05
N PRO A 375 -36.40 8.81 1.13
CA PRO A 375 -36.40 7.38 1.29
C PRO A 375 -35.79 6.73 0.04
N ALA A 376 -34.53 6.39 0.12
CA ALA A 376 -33.84 5.73 -0.97
C ALA A 376 -34.34 4.31 -1.11
N MET A 377 -34.96 4.00 -2.23
CA MET A 377 -35.19 2.62 -2.62
C MET A 377 -33.88 2.03 -3.13
N LEU A 378 -33.35 1.08 -2.42
CA LEU A 378 -32.22 0.27 -2.88
C LEU A 378 -32.70 -0.74 -3.90
N VAL A 379 -32.80 -0.31 -5.08
CA VAL A 379 -32.93 -1.20 -6.23
C VAL A 379 -31.65 -1.06 -7.01
N ASN A 380 -30.75 -2.05 -6.86
CA ASN A 380 -29.58 -2.22 -7.73
C ASN A 380 -28.72 -0.97 -7.95
N ALA A 381 -28.45 -0.21 -6.92
CA ALA A 381 -27.46 0.86 -7.02
C ALA A 381 -26.06 0.24 -7.07
N VAL A 382 -25.62 -0.13 -8.26
CA VAL A 382 -24.22 -0.42 -8.53
C VAL A 382 -23.50 0.93 -8.56
N ALA A 383 -23.06 1.39 -7.42
CA ALA A 383 -22.17 2.53 -7.36
C ALA A 383 -20.76 2.07 -7.75
N ASP A 384 -20.06 2.87 -8.54
CA ASP A 384 -18.64 2.66 -8.85
C ASP A 384 -17.81 2.87 -7.57
N PRO A 385 -17.20 1.83 -6.99
CA PRO A 385 -16.44 1.95 -5.75
C PRO A 385 -15.29 2.93 -5.83
N VAL A 386 -14.76 3.16 -7.03
CA VAL A 386 -13.59 4.00 -7.27
C VAL A 386 -13.89 5.49 -7.13
N ASN A 387 -15.04 5.90 -7.65
CA ASN A 387 -15.40 7.32 -7.68
C ASN A 387 -16.27 7.72 -6.50
N ASN A 388 -16.78 6.74 -5.79
CA ASN A 388 -17.79 6.91 -4.77
C ASN A 388 -17.40 6.36 -3.41
N PHE A 389 -16.19 5.92 -3.19
CA PHE A 389 -15.73 5.82 -1.82
C PHE A 389 -15.77 7.25 -1.28
N ASN A 390 -16.96 7.58 -0.78
CA ASN A 390 -17.23 8.92 -0.34
C ASN A 390 -16.74 9.04 1.09
N LEU A 391 -15.43 9.11 1.23
CA LEU A 391 -14.88 9.88 2.32
C LEU A 391 -15.57 11.25 2.37
N TYR A 392 -16.18 11.69 1.28
CA TYR A 392 -16.85 12.98 1.11
C TYR A 392 -18.25 13.06 1.70
N ASP A 393 -18.94 11.96 1.93
CA ASP A 393 -20.14 11.96 2.76
C ASP A 393 -19.81 11.94 4.25
N ASP A 394 -18.56 11.83 4.58
CA ASP A 394 -18.03 11.94 5.90
C ASP A 394 -17.53 13.37 6.12
N GLU A 395 -18.41 14.28 6.55
CA GLU A 395 -18.05 15.67 6.83
C GLU A 395 -17.02 15.85 7.95
N THR A 396 -16.67 14.80 8.68
CA THR A 396 -15.63 14.88 9.69
C THR A 396 -14.26 14.59 9.18
N LEU A 397 -14.17 13.71 8.21
CA LEU A 397 -12.98 13.60 7.41
C LEU A 397 -12.89 14.79 6.45
N HIS A 398 -13.98 15.57 6.36
CA HIS A 398 -14.17 16.74 5.52
C HIS A 398 -14.85 17.88 6.28
N PRO A 399 -14.22 18.43 7.30
CA PRO A 399 -14.79 19.60 7.98
C PRO A 399 -14.81 20.79 7.01
N GLY A 400 -16.01 21.10 6.56
CA GLY A 400 -16.24 22.26 5.74
C GLY A 400 -16.90 21.99 4.41
N LYS A 401 -17.70 22.92 3.98
CA LYS A 401 -18.57 22.91 2.80
C LYS A 401 -17.89 22.72 1.45
N ASN A 402 -16.59 22.39 1.41
CA ASN A 402 -15.78 22.33 0.18
C ASN A 402 -15.25 20.93 -0.13
N ASN A 403 -15.78 19.86 0.43
CA ASN A 403 -15.38 18.49 0.17
C ASN A 403 -13.85 18.29 0.29
N GLN A 404 -13.21 18.87 1.29
CA GLN A 404 -11.78 18.70 1.51
C GLN A 404 -11.55 17.92 2.81
N VAL A 405 -10.98 16.74 2.65
CA VAL A 405 -10.51 15.91 3.79
C VAL A 405 -9.35 16.64 4.45
N ASP A 406 -9.35 16.71 5.75
CA ASP A 406 -8.15 17.12 6.48
C ASP A 406 -7.15 15.97 6.55
N TRP A 407 -6.48 15.73 5.44
CA TRP A 407 -5.43 14.72 5.35
C TRP A 407 -4.19 15.05 6.17
N THR A 408 -4.21 16.13 6.94
CA THR A 408 -3.14 16.45 7.91
C THR A 408 -3.22 15.59 9.17
N LEU A 409 -4.35 14.97 9.44
CA LEU A 409 -4.53 14.11 10.61
C LEU A 409 -3.66 12.85 10.51
N ASP A 410 -2.80 12.62 11.49
CA ASP A 410 -1.87 11.49 11.53
C ASP A 410 -2.59 10.13 11.54
N ALA A 411 -3.77 10.06 12.12
CA ALA A 411 -4.58 8.85 12.19
C ALA A 411 -4.87 8.20 10.83
N TYR A 412 -4.96 9.00 9.75
CA TYR A 412 -5.14 8.45 8.40
C TYR A 412 -3.94 7.68 7.87
N TYR A 413 -2.79 7.84 8.51
CA TYR A 413 -1.54 7.18 8.13
C TYR A 413 -1.12 6.13 9.16
N ASP A 414 -2.00 5.76 10.07
CA ASP A 414 -1.77 4.62 10.93
C ASP A 414 -2.05 3.33 10.17
N TRP A 415 -1.08 2.42 10.22
CA TRP A 415 -1.14 1.13 9.57
C TRP A 415 -0.60 0.02 10.47
N THR A 416 -1.09 -1.19 10.21
CA THR A 416 -0.60 -2.43 10.79
C THR A 416 0.19 -3.21 9.75
N VAL A 417 1.16 -3.98 10.20
CA VAL A 417 1.90 -4.93 9.36
C VAL A 417 1.10 -6.20 9.24
N GLU A 418 0.69 -6.56 8.04
CA GLU A 418 0.03 -7.84 7.78
C GLU A 418 1.04 -8.96 7.49
N GLU A 419 2.08 -8.64 6.75
CA GLU A 419 3.11 -9.59 6.34
C GLU A 419 4.46 -8.88 6.24
N THR A 420 5.52 -9.55 6.67
CA THR A 420 6.90 -9.12 6.42
C THR A 420 7.70 -10.31 5.92
N ARG A 421 8.48 -10.10 4.86
CA ARG A 421 9.32 -11.13 4.24
C ARG A 421 10.67 -10.55 3.86
N GLU A 422 11.75 -11.12 4.35
CA GLU A 422 13.09 -10.84 3.83
C GLU A 422 13.26 -11.58 2.51
N LEU A 423 13.55 -10.84 1.45
CA LEU A 423 13.72 -11.37 0.10
C LEU A 423 15.17 -11.79 -0.13
N ALA A 424 16.09 -10.97 0.35
CA ALA A 424 17.53 -11.17 0.40
C ALA A 424 18.11 -10.22 1.46
N PRO A 425 19.37 -10.43 1.92
CA PRO A 425 20.01 -9.47 2.80
C PRO A 425 20.00 -8.07 2.19
N GLY A 426 19.34 -7.12 2.89
CA GLY A 426 19.16 -5.74 2.43
C GLY A 426 17.89 -5.48 1.62
N ALA A 427 17.03 -6.46 1.39
CA ALA A 427 15.74 -6.27 0.73
C ALA A 427 14.60 -6.92 1.53
N VAL A 428 13.65 -6.12 1.99
CA VAL A 428 12.52 -6.57 2.82
C VAL A 428 11.21 -6.13 2.20
N TYR A 429 10.35 -7.06 1.89
CA TYR A 429 8.97 -6.79 1.51
C TYR A 429 8.08 -6.72 2.74
N THR A 430 7.18 -5.75 2.78
CA THR A 430 6.15 -5.61 3.83
C THR A 430 4.81 -5.23 3.22
N LYS A 431 3.78 -5.93 3.63
CA LYS A 431 2.39 -5.61 3.33
C LYS A 431 1.77 -4.91 4.54
N TYR A 432 1.15 -3.77 4.30
CA TYR A 432 0.49 -2.95 5.32
C TYR A 432 -1.01 -2.84 5.06
N SER A 433 -1.80 -2.80 6.13
CA SER A 433 -3.21 -2.41 6.12
C SER A 433 -3.40 -1.14 6.94
N PHE A 434 -4.09 -0.15 6.37
CA PHE A 434 -4.35 1.10 7.07
C PHE A 434 -5.49 0.94 8.07
N THR A 435 -5.32 1.50 9.27
CA THR A 435 -6.25 1.31 10.39
C THR A 435 -7.57 2.05 10.18
N HIS A 436 -7.50 3.28 9.65
CA HIS A 436 -8.64 4.20 9.58
C HIS A 436 -9.12 4.49 8.14
N VAL A 437 -8.43 3.96 7.16
CA VAL A 437 -8.76 4.15 5.73
C VAL A 437 -8.72 2.78 5.05
N PRO A 438 -9.67 2.48 4.16
CA PRO A 438 -9.69 1.19 3.45
C PRO A 438 -8.57 1.13 2.40
N ARG A 439 -7.37 0.81 2.83
CA ARG A 439 -6.18 0.88 2.00
C ARG A 439 -5.19 -0.21 2.37
N THR A 440 -4.70 -0.90 1.35
CA THR A 440 -3.60 -1.85 1.43
C THR A 440 -2.40 -1.26 0.69
N MET A 441 -1.22 -1.45 1.25
CA MET A 441 0.03 -0.95 0.69
C MET A 441 1.09 -2.04 0.68
N HIS A 442 1.77 -2.17 -0.43
CA HIS A 442 2.87 -3.09 -0.67
C HIS A 442 4.17 -2.31 -0.80
N VAL A 443 5.15 -2.63 0.02
CA VAL A 443 6.43 -1.92 0.07
C VAL A 443 7.58 -2.92 0.02
N VAL A 444 8.56 -2.68 -0.86
CA VAL A 444 9.88 -3.25 -0.67
C VAL A 444 10.83 -2.15 -0.19
N GLU A 445 11.43 -2.37 0.97
CA GLU A 445 12.53 -1.55 1.47
C GLU A 445 13.84 -2.20 1.04
N VAL A 446 14.72 -1.39 0.43
CA VAL A 446 16.04 -1.82 -0.05
C VAL A 446 17.12 -0.96 0.59
N ASP A 447 18.01 -1.60 1.32
CA ASP A 447 19.30 -1.00 1.71
C ASP A 447 20.27 -1.14 0.54
N LEU A 448 20.41 -0.07 -0.22
CA LEU A 448 21.21 -0.03 -1.44
C LEU A 448 22.71 -0.15 -1.17
N LYS A 449 23.17 0.12 0.06
CA LYS A 449 24.58 -0.03 0.48
C LYS A 449 24.95 -1.45 0.89
N ASN A 450 23.96 -2.32 1.09
CA ASN A 450 24.21 -3.72 1.47
C ASN A 450 24.99 -4.48 0.39
N GLY A 451 24.81 -4.12 -0.88
CA GLY A 451 25.55 -4.68 -2.00
C GLY A 451 25.05 -6.05 -2.52
N ASN A 452 24.14 -6.72 -1.82
CA ASN A 452 23.61 -8.03 -2.24
C ASN A 452 22.50 -7.94 -3.30
N VAL A 453 21.88 -6.78 -3.40
CA VAL A 453 20.80 -6.52 -4.35
C VAL A 453 21.10 -5.30 -5.19
N GLU A 454 20.48 -5.23 -6.35
CA GLU A 454 20.53 -4.07 -7.23
C GLU A 454 19.18 -3.74 -7.82
N VAL A 455 19.00 -2.49 -8.23
CA VAL A 455 17.82 -1.98 -8.92
C VAL A 455 18.08 -1.99 -10.41
N VAL A 456 17.25 -2.69 -11.16
CA VAL A 456 17.39 -2.78 -12.62
C VAL A 456 16.11 -2.34 -13.33
N GLY A 457 16.27 -1.66 -14.46
CA GLY A 457 15.19 -1.40 -15.40
C GLY A 457 14.91 -2.62 -16.25
N ALA A 458 13.69 -2.76 -16.75
CA ALA A 458 13.33 -3.75 -17.72
C ALA A 458 12.28 -3.24 -18.70
N LEU A 459 12.39 -3.62 -19.95
CA LEU A 459 11.42 -3.33 -21.00
C LEU A 459 10.63 -4.58 -21.40
N ALA A 460 9.41 -4.37 -21.87
CA ALA A 460 8.62 -5.38 -22.54
C ALA A 460 9.38 -5.89 -23.77
N GLY A 461 9.65 -7.22 -23.81
CA GLY A 461 10.41 -7.83 -24.91
C GLY A 461 11.86 -7.34 -25.06
N ASP A 462 12.41 -6.62 -24.08
CA ASP A 462 13.75 -6.01 -24.07
C ASP A 462 14.01 -5.05 -25.25
N MET A 463 12.96 -4.41 -25.76
CA MET A 463 13.01 -3.52 -26.94
C MET A 463 12.06 -2.32 -26.84
N ILE A 464 12.33 -1.26 -27.63
CA ILE A 464 11.45 -0.12 -27.81
C ILE A 464 10.48 -0.38 -28.98
N PRO A 465 9.15 -0.31 -28.76
CA PRO A 465 8.17 -0.64 -29.78
C PRO A 465 8.10 0.39 -30.92
N ASN A 466 7.82 -0.09 -32.13
CA ASN A 466 7.56 0.77 -33.28
C ASN A 466 6.16 1.39 -33.22
N PRO A 467 6.03 2.73 -33.30
CA PRO A 467 4.76 3.43 -33.23
C PRO A 467 3.78 3.11 -34.38
N ASN A 468 4.28 2.59 -35.52
CA ASN A 468 3.47 2.19 -36.65
C ASN A 468 3.00 0.73 -36.59
N GLY A 469 3.42 -0.03 -35.58
CA GLY A 469 2.94 -1.37 -35.32
C GLY A 469 1.49 -1.32 -34.84
N ASN A 470 0.58 -1.95 -35.60
CA ASN A 470 -0.81 -2.07 -35.17
C ASN A 470 -0.86 -3.00 -33.95
N ASN A 471 -1.44 -2.54 -32.85
CA ASN A 471 -1.60 -3.32 -31.59
C ASN A 471 -2.32 -4.68 -31.78
N ASN A 472 -3.00 -4.86 -32.90
CA ASN A 472 -3.77 -6.06 -33.22
C ASN A 472 -2.98 -7.09 -34.06
N ASN A 473 -1.71 -6.85 -34.39
CA ASN A 473 -0.94 -7.81 -35.18
C ASN A 473 -0.44 -8.94 -34.30
N ASN A 474 -1.10 -10.09 -34.45
CA ASN A 474 -0.78 -11.39 -33.83
C ASN A 474 0.59 -11.98 -34.24
N ASN A 475 1.53 -11.17 -34.68
CA ASN A 475 2.76 -11.66 -35.31
C ASN A 475 3.94 -11.78 -34.33
N GLY A 476 3.68 -12.04 -33.05
CA GLY A 476 4.70 -12.45 -32.08
C GLY A 476 5.51 -11.33 -31.43
N PHE A 477 5.33 -10.08 -31.85
CA PHE A 477 5.98 -8.93 -31.24
C PHE A 477 5.12 -8.38 -30.08
N LYS A 478 5.64 -8.43 -28.85
CA LYS A 478 4.97 -7.90 -27.67
C LYS A 478 5.37 -6.42 -27.51
N LEU A 479 4.50 -5.51 -27.96
CA LEU A 479 4.65 -4.07 -27.70
C LEU A 479 4.54 -3.75 -26.20
N ARG A 480 3.87 -4.59 -25.46
CA ARG A 480 3.67 -4.53 -24.02
C ARG A 480 3.67 -5.94 -23.45
N GLU A 481 4.19 -6.13 -22.27
CA GLU A 481 4.27 -7.42 -21.60
C GLU A 481 3.71 -7.27 -20.18
N ARG A 482 3.25 -8.30 -19.53
CA ARG A 482 2.88 -8.24 -18.11
C ARG A 482 4.14 -8.30 -17.25
N LEU A 483 4.13 -7.65 -16.09
CA LEU A 483 5.23 -7.70 -15.14
C LEU A 483 5.60 -9.14 -14.79
N SER A 484 4.57 -9.99 -14.54
CA SER A 484 4.77 -11.41 -14.25
C SER A 484 5.50 -12.15 -15.38
N ASP A 485 5.17 -11.83 -16.64
CA ASP A 485 5.83 -12.45 -17.81
C ASP A 485 7.30 -11.99 -17.92
N VAL A 486 7.57 -10.69 -17.70
CA VAL A 486 8.94 -10.13 -17.71
C VAL A 486 9.78 -10.74 -16.59
N CYS A 487 9.28 -10.77 -15.35
CA CYS A 487 10.01 -11.34 -14.23
C CYS A 487 10.31 -12.84 -14.44
N ASN A 488 9.32 -13.60 -14.89
CA ASN A 488 9.49 -15.04 -15.15
C ASN A 488 10.46 -15.28 -16.31
N ARG A 489 10.40 -14.50 -17.38
CA ARG A 489 11.30 -14.58 -18.52
C ARG A 489 12.75 -14.27 -18.11
N ARG A 490 12.98 -13.21 -17.33
CA ARG A 490 14.32 -12.86 -16.83
C ARG A 490 14.86 -13.90 -15.86
N ARG A 491 14.01 -14.46 -15.00
CA ARG A 491 14.42 -15.58 -14.14
C ARG A 491 14.76 -16.85 -14.94
N ALA A 492 14.01 -17.16 -15.98
CA ALA A 492 14.33 -18.27 -16.89
C ALA A 492 15.66 -18.06 -17.64
N ALA A 493 16.08 -16.81 -17.85
CA ALA A 493 17.38 -16.43 -18.37
C ALA A 493 18.52 -16.46 -17.32
N GLY A 494 18.23 -16.83 -16.07
CA GLY A 494 19.20 -16.97 -14.98
C GLY A 494 19.31 -15.77 -14.05
N GLU A 495 18.57 -14.70 -14.27
CA GLU A 495 18.55 -13.55 -13.34
C GLU A 495 17.76 -13.89 -12.07
N LYS A 496 18.27 -13.50 -10.91
CA LYS A 496 17.61 -13.76 -9.62
C LYS A 496 16.65 -12.62 -9.24
N ILE A 497 15.61 -12.40 -10.03
CA ILE A 497 14.61 -11.37 -9.74
C ILE A 497 13.84 -11.73 -8.46
N LEU A 498 13.79 -10.81 -7.51
CA LEU A 498 13.14 -10.96 -6.20
C LEU A 498 11.81 -10.22 -6.14
N TYR A 499 11.74 -9.04 -6.77
CA TYR A 499 10.61 -8.12 -6.70
C TYR A 499 10.52 -7.30 -7.98
N GLY A 500 9.32 -6.90 -8.34
CA GLY A 500 9.11 -6.02 -9.48
C GLY A 500 7.86 -5.15 -9.33
N VAL A 501 7.91 -3.95 -9.93
CA VAL A 501 6.78 -3.02 -10.08
C VAL A 501 6.73 -2.43 -11.49
N ASN A 502 5.56 -1.94 -11.87
CA ASN A 502 5.42 -1.14 -13.09
C ASN A 502 6.20 0.18 -12.98
N ALA A 503 6.64 0.73 -14.11
CA ALA A 503 7.47 1.94 -14.12
C ALA A 503 6.86 3.08 -14.95
N CYS A 504 7.49 3.46 -16.05
CA CYS A 504 7.17 4.68 -16.80
C CYS A 504 5.77 4.69 -17.43
N PHE A 505 5.24 5.89 -17.56
CA PHE A 505 4.05 6.15 -18.38
C PHE A 505 4.29 5.83 -19.84
N PHE A 506 3.30 5.31 -20.51
CA PHE A 506 3.36 4.95 -21.93
C PHE A 506 2.07 5.31 -22.66
N ASP A 507 2.15 5.43 -23.97
CA ASP A 507 0.97 5.55 -24.80
C ASP A 507 0.28 4.18 -24.91
N SER A 508 -0.94 4.09 -24.40
CA SER A 508 -1.66 2.80 -24.33
C SER A 508 -2.04 2.25 -25.72
N ASN A 509 -2.11 3.11 -26.74
CA ASN A 509 -2.48 2.69 -28.08
C ASN A 509 -1.27 2.16 -28.87
N HIS A 510 -0.09 2.75 -28.65
CA HIS A 510 1.09 2.45 -29.43
C HIS A 510 2.22 1.78 -28.63
N GLY A 511 2.12 1.72 -27.30
CA GLY A 511 3.16 1.15 -26.43
C GLY A 511 4.45 2.00 -26.40
N ILE A 512 4.38 3.29 -26.75
CA ILE A 512 5.53 4.19 -26.78
C ILE A 512 5.78 4.75 -25.38
N SER A 513 7.03 4.73 -24.93
CA SER A 513 7.42 5.40 -23.69
C SER A 513 7.19 6.91 -23.79
N ARG A 514 6.68 7.48 -22.71
CA ARG A 514 6.54 8.94 -22.58
C ARG A 514 7.72 9.60 -21.88
N GLY A 515 8.81 8.88 -21.70
CA GLY A 515 9.98 9.41 -21.02
C GLY A 515 11.25 8.61 -21.28
N PHE A 516 12.30 8.88 -20.52
CA PHE A 516 13.59 8.24 -20.66
C PHE A 516 13.62 6.86 -20.01
N HIS A 517 14.42 5.97 -20.57
CA HIS A 517 14.75 4.67 -20.00
C HIS A 517 16.26 4.40 -20.16
N VAL A 518 16.90 4.06 -19.05
CA VAL A 518 18.32 3.64 -18.99
C VAL A 518 18.37 2.26 -18.36
N GLU A 519 19.08 1.33 -18.99
CA GLU A 519 19.27 -0.03 -18.49
C GLU A 519 20.75 -0.42 -18.55
N ASN A 520 21.32 -0.97 -17.48
CA ASN A 520 22.73 -1.34 -17.37
C ASN A 520 23.71 -0.19 -17.74
N GLY A 521 23.29 1.05 -17.52
CA GLY A 521 24.03 2.25 -17.87
C GLY A 521 23.86 2.69 -19.33
N GLU A 522 23.27 1.90 -20.20
CA GLU A 522 23.02 2.28 -21.60
C GLU A 522 21.77 3.14 -21.72
N PRO A 523 21.81 4.25 -22.48
CA PRO A 523 20.62 5.04 -22.75
C PRO A 523 19.74 4.32 -23.80
N VAL A 524 18.76 3.55 -23.34
CA VAL A 524 17.92 2.71 -24.21
C VAL A 524 16.86 3.53 -24.95
N TYR A 525 16.27 4.51 -24.26
CA TYR A 525 15.30 5.42 -24.83
C TYR A 525 15.43 6.83 -24.25
N ILE A 526 15.60 7.80 -25.12
CA ILE A 526 15.60 9.22 -24.75
C ILE A 526 14.79 9.95 -25.82
N ASN A 527 13.62 10.45 -25.48
CA ASN A 527 12.82 11.29 -26.35
C ASN A 527 13.28 12.75 -26.28
N ASN A 528 13.13 13.48 -27.40
CA ASN A 528 13.38 14.90 -27.37
C ASN A 528 12.24 15.66 -26.68
N PRO A 529 12.47 16.30 -25.51
CA PRO A 529 11.44 17.00 -24.77
C PRO A 529 10.76 18.14 -25.56
N ALA A 530 11.44 18.73 -26.53
CA ALA A 530 10.90 19.81 -27.35
C ALA A 530 9.82 19.35 -28.35
N LEU A 531 9.74 18.05 -28.62
CA LEU A 531 8.82 17.47 -29.60
C LEU A 531 7.59 16.80 -28.96
N VAL A 532 7.66 16.45 -27.69
CA VAL A 532 6.58 15.77 -26.98
C VAL A 532 5.74 16.81 -26.25
N LYS A 533 4.54 17.12 -26.74
CA LYS A 533 3.62 18.08 -26.11
C LYS A 533 3.28 17.75 -24.65
N SER A 534 3.47 16.50 -24.23
CA SER A 534 3.28 16.03 -22.84
C SER A 534 4.59 15.95 -22.04
N ALA A 535 5.73 16.37 -22.59
CA ALA A 535 7.05 16.25 -21.97
C ALA A 535 7.18 17.00 -20.63
N VAL A 536 6.42 18.06 -20.45
CA VAL A 536 6.42 18.84 -19.19
C VAL A 536 6.05 17.94 -18.01
N ASN A 537 5.15 16.98 -18.20
CA ASN A 537 4.69 16.10 -17.14
C ASN A 537 5.65 14.94 -16.84
N HIS A 538 6.66 14.70 -17.68
CA HIS A 538 7.65 13.63 -17.55
C HIS A 538 9.07 14.18 -17.39
N ALA A 539 9.19 15.39 -16.87
CA ALA A 539 10.48 16.07 -16.63
C ALA A 539 11.28 15.49 -15.46
N TRP A 540 10.70 14.56 -14.72
CA TRP A 540 11.33 13.95 -13.55
C TRP A 540 11.75 12.51 -13.84
N GLY A 541 12.60 11.97 -12.98
CA GLY A 541 13.11 10.61 -13.08
C GLY A 541 13.39 10.00 -11.71
N PHE A 542 13.43 8.69 -11.70
CA PHE A 542 14.00 7.86 -10.65
C PHE A 542 15.22 7.16 -11.20
N ALA A 543 16.37 7.33 -10.54
CA ALA A 543 17.65 6.80 -10.98
C ALA A 543 18.32 5.97 -9.89
N PHE A 544 19.09 4.96 -10.34
CA PHE A 544 20.01 4.16 -9.52
C PHE A 544 21.42 4.27 -10.10
N TYR A 545 22.41 4.44 -9.23
CA TYR A 545 23.80 4.71 -9.59
C TYR A 545 24.74 3.58 -9.24
N ALA A 546 25.90 3.58 -9.89
CA ALA A 546 26.96 2.58 -9.69
C ALA A 546 27.54 2.57 -8.27
N ASP A 547 27.44 3.68 -7.53
CA ASP A 547 27.88 3.78 -6.13
C ASP A 547 26.88 3.19 -5.12
N GLY A 548 25.79 2.56 -5.61
CA GLY A 548 24.73 1.99 -4.77
C GLY A 548 23.86 3.07 -4.13
N THR A 549 23.66 4.22 -4.77
CA THR A 549 22.69 5.22 -4.34
C THR A 549 21.56 5.36 -5.35
N ALA A 550 20.41 5.87 -4.89
CA ALA A 550 19.29 6.24 -5.74
C ALA A 550 18.96 7.73 -5.60
N ALA A 551 18.28 8.28 -6.60
CA ALA A 551 17.76 9.64 -6.57
C ALA A 551 16.43 9.74 -7.30
N CYS A 552 15.56 10.62 -6.80
CA CYS A 552 14.36 11.09 -7.49
C CYS A 552 14.48 12.59 -7.72
N GLY A 553 14.04 13.09 -8.88
CA GLY A 553 14.02 14.51 -9.09
C GLY A 553 13.95 14.91 -10.56
N LYS A 554 14.14 16.20 -10.81
CA LYS A 554 14.12 16.79 -12.15
C LYS A 554 15.34 16.32 -12.95
N LYS A 555 15.08 15.73 -14.12
CA LYS A 555 16.14 15.26 -15.01
C LYS A 555 16.43 16.26 -16.14
N VAL A 556 17.70 16.35 -16.51
CA VAL A 556 18.15 17.10 -17.68
C VAL A 556 19.11 16.23 -18.47
N PHE A 557 18.88 16.16 -19.77
CA PHE A 557 19.69 15.38 -20.70
C PHE A 557 20.61 16.29 -21.55
N THR A 558 21.83 15.84 -21.77
CA THR A 558 22.78 16.41 -22.71
C THR A 558 23.49 15.29 -23.46
N GLY A 559 23.25 15.23 -24.76
CA GLY A 559 23.95 14.31 -25.65
C GLY A 559 25.02 15.04 -26.48
N LYS A 560 26.23 14.47 -26.58
CA LYS A 560 27.35 15.00 -27.34
C LYS A 560 27.87 13.97 -28.32
N VAL A 561 28.14 14.42 -29.56
CA VAL A 561 28.86 13.66 -30.56
C VAL A 561 29.98 14.53 -31.10
N LYS A 562 31.18 13.99 -31.10
CA LYS A 562 32.38 14.73 -31.48
C LYS A 562 33.11 14.02 -32.61
N THR A 563 33.46 14.78 -33.63
CA THR A 563 34.37 14.40 -34.73
C THR A 563 35.76 14.98 -34.45
N ALA A 564 36.74 14.66 -35.27
CA ALA A 564 38.07 15.30 -35.18
C ALA A 564 37.99 16.83 -35.33
N ALA A 565 36.99 17.35 -36.04
CA ALA A 565 36.89 18.77 -36.34
C ALA A 565 35.98 19.55 -35.38
N LYS A 566 34.89 18.94 -34.87
CA LYS A 566 33.87 19.70 -34.16
C LYS A 566 33.03 18.81 -33.27
N GLU A 567 32.48 19.40 -32.21
CA GLU A 567 31.49 18.79 -31.31
C GLU A 567 30.10 19.31 -31.63
N TYR A 568 29.12 18.40 -31.58
CA TYR A 568 27.69 18.66 -31.82
C TYR A 568 26.86 18.12 -30.67
N ASN A 569 25.64 18.63 -30.50
CA ASN A 569 24.64 18.03 -29.63
C ASN A 569 23.80 17.02 -30.42
N PHE A 570 23.54 15.84 -29.83
CA PHE A 570 22.42 14.98 -30.28
C PHE A 570 21.24 15.11 -29.30
N TYR A 571 20.05 14.83 -29.78
CA TYR A 571 18.80 15.24 -29.12
C TYR A 571 17.93 14.08 -28.65
N SER A 572 18.15 12.88 -29.13
CA SER A 572 17.39 11.70 -28.76
C SER A 572 18.17 10.41 -29.00
N VAL A 573 17.74 9.34 -28.30
CA VAL A 573 18.18 7.97 -28.51
C VAL A 573 16.97 7.08 -28.70
N ASN A 574 16.92 6.36 -29.81
CA ASN A 574 15.84 5.43 -30.17
C ASN A 574 14.42 6.05 -30.12
N ASP A 575 14.33 7.38 -30.36
CA ASP A 575 13.05 8.09 -30.29
C ASP A 575 12.15 7.70 -31.45
N THR A 576 11.04 7.05 -31.09
CA THR A 576 10.04 6.54 -32.04
C THR A 576 9.02 7.61 -32.48
N THR A 577 8.96 8.74 -31.80
CA THR A 577 8.11 9.87 -32.17
C THR A 577 8.70 10.69 -33.33
N LEU A 578 10.02 10.58 -33.48
CA LEU A 578 10.77 11.17 -34.59
C LEU A 578 11.07 10.07 -35.59
N ARG A 579 10.35 10.06 -36.67
CA ARG A 579 10.65 9.16 -37.81
C ARG A 579 12.02 9.45 -38.43
N HIS A 580 12.53 10.67 -38.25
CA HIS A 580 13.76 11.17 -38.84
C HIS A 580 14.31 12.36 -38.09
N ALA A 581 15.62 12.66 -38.30
CA ALA A 581 16.20 13.90 -37.83
C ALA A 581 15.48 15.11 -38.45
N SER A 582 15.14 16.09 -37.62
CA SER A 582 14.50 17.33 -38.06
C SER A 582 15.49 18.50 -38.04
N PRO A 583 15.69 19.23 -39.15
CA PRO A 583 16.71 20.27 -39.21
C PRO A 583 16.61 21.37 -38.16
N SER A 584 15.40 21.67 -37.70
CA SER A 584 15.14 22.79 -36.78
C SER A 584 15.01 22.39 -35.31
N VAL A 585 14.62 21.15 -35.03
CA VAL A 585 14.25 20.73 -33.66
C VAL A 585 15.13 19.60 -33.14
N SER A 586 15.53 18.67 -34.00
CA SER A 586 16.30 17.49 -33.63
C SER A 586 17.25 17.08 -34.77
N PRO A 587 18.28 17.90 -35.05
CA PRO A 587 19.14 17.71 -36.24
C PRO A 587 20.04 16.47 -36.15
N ILE A 588 20.31 15.91 -34.95
CA ILE A 588 21.11 14.69 -34.75
C ILE A 588 20.39 13.78 -33.75
N ASN A 589 20.15 12.53 -34.15
CA ASN A 589 19.53 11.49 -33.32
C ASN A 589 20.30 10.18 -33.41
N LEU A 590 20.32 9.41 -32.32
CA LEU A 590 20.99 8.12 -32.27
C LEU A 590 20.00 6.96 -32.32
N TYR A 591 20.40 5.85 -32.94
CA TYR A 591 19.66 4.61 -33.01
C TYR A 591 20.60 3.43 -32.79
N ASP A 592 20.19 2.46 -31.99
CA ASP A 592 20.96 1.24 -31.73
C ASP A 592 20.08 -0.01 -31.77
N ARG A 593 20.58 -1.14 -31.26
CA ARG A 593 19.88 -2.43 -31.25
C ARG A 593 18.54 -2.44 -30.56
N HIS A 594 18.28 -1.50 -29.64
CA HIS A 594 17.03 -1.42 -28.91
C HIS A 594 15.93 -0.75 -29.72
N TYR A 595 16.25 0.00 -30.78
CA TYR A 595 15.28 0.54 -31.69
C TYR A 595 14.67 -0.61 -32.50
N VAL A 596 13.33 -0.72 -32.48
CA VAL A 596 12.64 -1.89 -33.03
C VAL A 596 13.07 -2.23 -34.43
N GLN A 597 13.65 -3.34 -34.52
CA GLN A 597 14.02 -4.04 -35.73
C GLN A 597 13.12 -5.27 -35.81
N THR A 598 11.85 -5.04 -36.17
CA THR A 598 10.98 -6.17 -36.35
C THR A 598 11.43 -6.97 -37.56
N PRO A 599 11.29 -8.32 -37.54
CA PRO A 599 11.29 -9.15 -38.73
C PRO A 599 10.20 -8.77 -39.73
N TYR A 600 9.45 -7.72 -39.50
CA TYR A 600 8.49 -7.04 -40.37
C TYR A 600 9.11 -6.12 -41.41
N ALA A 601 10.39 -6.23 -41.68
CA ALA A 601 11.05 -5.63 -42.84
C ALA A 601 10.41 -6.00 -44.19
N SER A 602 9.46 -6.91 -44.19
CA SER A 602 8.65 -7.20 -45.37
C SER A 602 7.47 -6.24 -45.61
N THR A 603 7.16 -5.36 -44.62
CA THR A 603 6.14 -4.34 -44.88
C THR A 603 6.79 -3.02 -45.28
N PRO A 604 6.45 -2.45 -46.41
CA PRO A 604 7.05 -1.21 -46.96
C PRO A 604 6.99 0.00 -46.04
N SER A 605 6.19 -0.01 -45.01
CA SER A 605 6.04 1.11 -44.08
C SER A 605 7.23 1.31 -43.11
N LEU A 606 8.09 0.33 -42.94
CA LEU A 606 9.34 0.46 -42.15
C LEU A 606 10.54 0.82 -43.06
N THR A 607 10.42 0.57 -44.31
CA THR A 607 11.30 1.04 -45.38
C THR A 607 10.90 2.44 -45.87
N ASN A 608 10.23 3.25 -45.02
CA ASN A 608 10.05 4.63 -45.39
C ASN A 608 11.45 5.20 -45.67
N PRO A 609 11.77 5.59 -46.89
CA PRO A 609 13.08 6.12 -47.17
C PRO A 609 13.34 7.20 -46.14
N LEU A 610 14.57 7.27 -45.64
CA LEU A 610 15.00 8.41 -44.84
C LEU A 610 14.39 9.66 -45.45
N ALA A 611 13.80 10.51 -44.59
CA ALA A 611 13.26 11.77 -45.12
C ALA A 611 14.29 12.37 -46.05
N PRO A 612 13.88 12.86 -47.21
CA PRO A 612 14.84 13.50 -48.10
C PRO A 612 15.64 14.51 -47.30
N ASN A 613 16.97 14.47 -47.45
CA ASN A 613 17.97 15.30 -46.79
C ASN A 613 18.50 14.77 -45.43
N VAL A 614 18.40 13.49 -45.09
CA VAL A 614 19.07 12.88 -43.94
C VAL A 614 20.37 12.15 -44.35
N LEU A 615 21.44 12.44 -43.68
CA LEU A 615 22.66 11.64 -43.67
C LEU A 615 22.61 10.63 -42.53
N TYR A 616 22.87 9.36 -42.81
CA TYR A 616 22.90 8.32 -41.80
C TYR A 616 24.29 7.68 -41.73
N VAL A 617 24.94 7.75 -40.56
CA VAL A 617 26.27 7.23 -40.34
C VAL A 617 26.21 6.08 -39.35
N VAL A 618 26.71 4.91 -39.72
CA VAL A 618 26.82 3.73 -38.86
C VAL A 618 28.21 3.70 -38.26
N CYS A 619 28.28 3.60 -36.95
CA CYS A 619 29.51 3.49 -36.20
C CYS A 619 29.52 2.20 -35.37
N GLU A 620 30.74 1.67 -35.13
CA GLU A 620 31.00 0.52 -34.27
C GLU A 620 31.89 0.96 -33.10
N TYR A 621 31.45 0.69 -31.87
CA TYR A 621 32.26 1.06 -30.70
C TYR A 621 33.56 0.28 -30.66
N THR A 622 34.64 0.96 -30.36
CA THR A 622 36.01 0.34 -30.26
C THR A 622 36.27 -0.24 -28.88
N GLY A 623 35.36 -0.02 -27.95
CA GLY A 623 35.35 -0.50 -26.58
C GLY A 623 33.93 -0.70 -26.09
N SER A 624 33.65 -0.36 -24.84
CA SER A 624 32.28 -0.40 -24.28
C SER A 624 31.36 0.59 -25.00
N PRO A 625 30.08 0.24 -25.22
CA PRO A 625 29.06 1.19 -25.69
C PRO A 625 28.97 2.44 -24.80
N MET A 626 28.43 3.51 -25.36
CA MET A 626 28.15 4.74 -24.62
C MET A 626 27.27 4.48 -23.39
N LYS A 627 27.73 4.90 -22.23
CA LYS A 627 27.01 4.82 -20.96
C LYS A 627 26.74 6.21 -20.40
N VAL A 628 25.63 6.31 -19.66
CA VAL A 628 25.20 7.57 -19.05
C VAL A 628 26.15 7.98 -17.93
N ASN A 629 26.61 9.23 -17.97
CA ASN A 629 27.54 9.84 -17.01
C ASN A 629 28.91 9.13 -16.90
N ALA A 630 29.35 8.46 -17.96
CA ALA A 630 30.59 7.69 -17.99
C ALA A 630 31.65 8.29 -18.93
N GLY A 631 31.44 9.54 -19.39
CA GLY A 631 32.36 10.21 -20.32
C GLY A 631 32.12 9.80 -21.78
N TYR A 632 33.15 9.96 -22.60
CA TYR A 632 33.10 9.67 -24.02
C TYR A 632 33.39 8.20 -24.33
N ALA A 633 32.54 7.58 -25.14
CA ALA A 633 32.80 6.31 -25.78
C ALA A 633 33.28 6.54 -27.21
N GLN A 634 34.30 5.82 -27.64
CA GLN A 634 34.85 5.89 -28.99
C GLN A 634 34.22 4.88 -29.92
N ALA A 635 33.88 5.33 -31.14
CA ALA A 635 33.37 4.47 -32.19
C ALA A 635 33.98 4.79 -33.52
N LYS A 636 34.16 3.79 -34.38
CA LYS A 636 34.67 3.96 -35.75
C LYS A 636 33.49 3.99 -36.73
N VAL A 637 33.54 4.89 -37.69
CA VAL A 637 32.62 4.95 -38.81
C VAL A 637 32.77 3.68 -39.66
N VAL A 638 31.70 2.92 -39.81
CA VAL A 638 31.66 1.66 -40.59
C VAL A 638 31.04 1.88 -41.96
N SER A 639 29.98 2.70 -42.06
CA SER A 639 29.36 3.03 -43.34
C SER A 639 28.62 4.37 -43.29
N ILE A 640 28.49 5.01 -44.43
CA ILE A 640 27.80 6.31 -44.59
C ILE A 640 26.73 6.15 -45.67
N HIS A 641 25.48 6.53 -45.35
CA HIS A 641 24.33 6.47 -46.23
C HIS A 641 23.76 7.86 -46.42
N ASP A 642 24.00 8.47 -47.60
CA ASP A 642 23.58 9.85 -47.91
C ASP A 642 22.20 9.90 -48.58
N GLY A 643 21.16 10.07 -47.78
CA GLY A 643 19.76 10.25 -48.24
C GLY A 643 19.48 11.65 -48.85
N ARG A 644 20.46 12.57 -48.81
CA ARG A 644 20.35 13.87 -49.45
C ARG A 644 20.55 13.77 -50.98
N LEU A 645 21.29 12.76 -51.41
CA LEU A 645 21.62 12.53 -52.83
C LEU A 645 20.62 11.62 -53.53
N LYS A 646 20.13 10.60 -52.82
CA LYS A 646 19.11 9.66 -53.29
C LYS A 646 18.43 9.02 -52.13
N SER A 647 17.19 8.53 -52.32
CA SER A 647 16.50 7.74 -51.31
C SER A 647 17.31 6.49 -50.96
N VAL A 648 17.76 6.37 -49.69
CA VAL A 648 18.52 5.22 -49.15
C VAL A 648 17.80 4.72 -47.93
N SER A 649 17.64 3.41 -47.84
CA SER A 649 17.23 2.76 -46.61
C SER A 649 18.45 2.54 -45.75
N PRO A 650 18.55 3.13 -44.54
CA PRO A 650 19.67 2.86 -43.68
C PRO A 650 19.62 1.42 -43.19
N PRO A 651 20.81 0.78 -42.96
CA PRO A 651 20.84 -0.54 -42.36
C PRO A 651 20.32 -0.49 -40.93
N TYR A 652 19.53 -1.48 -40.55
CA TYR A 652 19.15 -1.66 -39.15
C TYR A 652 20.36 -1.99 -38.30
N ILE A 653 20.41 -1.39 -37.10
CA ILE A 653 21.46 -1.73 -36.13
C ILE A 653 21.00 -2.93 -35.32
N THR A 654 21.42 -4.14 -35.71
CA THR A 654 21.08 -5.40 -35.02
C THR A 654 22.18 -5.87 -34.10
N GLN A 655 23.40 -5.38 -34.31
CA GLN A 655 24.57 -5.83 -33.57
C GLN A 655 24.75 -5.00 -32.29
N ALA A 656 24.94 -5.70 -31.17
CA ALA A 656 25.47 -5.05 -29.97
C ALA A 656 26.83 -4.39 -30.32
N GLY A 657 27.04 -3.19 -29.79
CA GLY A 657 28.28 -2.46 -30.08
C GLY A 657 28.23 -1.56 -31.33
N ARG A 658 27.08 -1.46 -32.01
CA ARG A 658 26.90 -0.50 -33.11
C ARG A 658 25.87 0.57 -32.77
N VAL A 659 26.05 1.76 -33.38
CA VAL A 659 25.13 2.88 -33.29
C VAL A 659 24.98 3.54 -34.65
N GLY A 660 23.76 3.89 -35.02
CA GLY A 660 23.44 4.71 -36.20
C GLY A 660 23.20 6.17 -35.77
N ILE A 661 23.80 7.10 -36.48
CA ILE A 661 23.68 8.53 -36.27
C ILE A 661 22.92 9.11 -37.44
N ALA A 662 21.71 9.59 -37.21
CA ALA A 662 20.89 10.27 -38.20
C ALA A 662 21.10 11.78 -38.09
N LEU A 663 21.51 12.42 -39.19
CA LEU A 663 21.81 13.84 -39.24
C LEU A 663 20.96 14.53 -40.31
N SER A 664 20.53 15.76 -40.01
CA SER A 664 19.79 16.61 -40.95
C SER A 664 20.28 18.07 -40.86
N GLY A 665 19.93 18.89 -41.87
CA GLY A 665 20.31 20.31 -41.90
C GLY A 665 21.82 20.57 -42.01
N THR A 666 22.29 21.55 -41.26
CA THR A 666 23.73 21.96 -41.27
C THR A 666 24.65 20.81 -40.81
N PRO A 667 24.38 20.07 -39.70
CA PRO A 667 25.23 18.94 -39.35
C PRO A 667 25.37 17.87 -40.43
N ALA A 668 24.32 17.58 -41.17
CA ALA A 668 24.37 16.61 -42.28
C ALA A 668 25.28 17.06 -43.44
N LYS A 669 25.33 18.36 -43.72
CA LYS A 669 26.22 18.93 -44.74
C LYS A 669 27.70 18.87 -44.24
N GLU A 670 27.97 19.37 -43.04
CA GLU A 670 29.29 19.38 -42.44
C GLU A 670 29.89 17.98 -42.33
N TRP A 671 29.09 16.97 -41.95
CA TRP A 671 29.55 15.58 -41.83
C TRP A 671 29.82 14.92 -43.17
N ALA A 672 29.00 15.18 -44.17
CA ALA A 672 29.20 14.61 -45.51
C ALA A 672 30.49 15.11 -46.16
N ASP A 673 30.92 16.31 -45.81
CA ASP A 673 32.16 16.89 -46.33
C ASP A 673 33.40 16.45 -45.53
N ALA A 674 33.24 16.17 -44.24
CA ALA A 674 34.38 16.00 -43.28
C ALA A 674 34.58 14.57 -42.81
N VAL A 675 33.48 13.74 -42.70
CA VAL A 675 33.52 12.41 -42.06
C VAL A 675 33.61 11.30 -43.11
N LYS A 676 34.53 10.36 -42.88
CA LYS A 676 34.77 9.20 -43.77
C LYS A 676 34.72 7.87 -43.00
N GLU A 677 34.54 6.79 -43.72
CA GLU A 677 34.65 5.43 -43.19
C GLU A 677 36.06 5.24 -42.57
N GLY A 678 36.12 4.66 -41.38
CA GLY A 678 37.34 4.49 -40.59
C GLY A 678 37.62 5.62 -39.61
N ASP A 679 36.97 6.79 -39.73
CA ASP A 679 37.15 7.91 -38.79
C ASP A 679 36.66 7.53 -37.39
N THR A 680 37.25 8.13 -36.36
CA THR A 680 36.85 7.96 -34.97
C THR A 680 35.87 9.07 -34.60
N ILE A 681 34.74 8.64 -34.04
CA ILE A 681 33.71 9.49 -33.47
C ILE A 681 33.64 9.24 -31.95
N GLU A 682 33.50 10.29 -31.17
CA GLU A 682 33.31 10.18 -29.72
C GLU A 682 31.88 10.56 -29.33
N LEU A 683 31.22 9.73 -28.52
CA LEU A 683 29.86 9.89 -28.09
C LEU A 683 29.76 9.96 -26.58
N SER A 684 29.02 10.91 -26.02
CA SER A 684 28.73 10.96 -24.59
C SER A 684 27.27 11.29 -24.32
N CYS A 685 26.74 10.66 -23.27
CA CYS A 685 25.38 10.88 -22.76
C CYS A 685 25.47 11.30 -21.29
N THR A 686 24.95 12.46 -20.98
CA THR A 686 24.88 12.96 -19.61
C THR A 686 23.42 13.17 -19.21
N ILE A 687 23.02 12.61 -18.09
CA ILE A 687 21.72 12.86 -17.48
C ILE A 687 21.95 13.28 -16.04
N SER A 688 21.53 14.48 -15.69
CA SER A 688 21.53 14.92 -14.30
C SER A 688 20.17 14.71 -13.66
N ILE A 689 20.18 14.38 -12.37
CA ILE A 689 19.00 14.45 -11.50
C ILE A 689 19.23 15.58 -10.50
N ASN A 690 18.32 16.57 -10.47
CA ASN A 690 18.47 17.80 -9.67
C ASN A 690 19.80 18.55 -9.88
N GLY A 691 20.34 18.48 -11.11
CA GLY A 691 21.59 19.12 -11.50
C GLY A 691 22.86 18.28 -11.24
N ASP A 692 22.77 17.16 -10.54
CA ASP A 692 23.92 16.26 -10.32
C ASP A 692 24.01 15.20 -11.43
N SER A 693 25.15 15.14 -12.09
CA SER A 693 25.53 14.14 -13.09
C SER A 693 26.90 13.51 -12.80
N SER A 694 27.40 13.68 -11.59
CA SER A 694 28.75 13.23 -11.19
C SER A 694 28.89 11.71 -11.08
N LYS A 695 27.79 11.00 -10.98
CA LYS A 695 27.76 9.54 -10.74
C LYS A 695 27.38 8.77 -12.00
N PRO A 696 28.11 7.70 -12.36
CA PRO A 696 27.67 6.78 -13.39
C PRO A 696 26.28 6.21 -13.07
N MET A 697 25.35 6.36 -14.01
CA MET A 697 23.96 5.94 -13.85
C MET A 697 23.79 4.53 -14.41
N LEU A 698 23.23 3.61 -13.63
CA LEU A 698 22.96 2.24 -14.04
C LEU A 698 21.53 2.06 -14.56
N MET A 699 20.57 2.76 -13.93
CA MET A 699 19.15 2.67 -14.27
C MET A 699 18.52 4.04 -14.15
N LEU A 700 17.59 4.34 -15.05
CA LEU A 700 16.66 5.47 -14.93
C LEU A 700 15.35 5.12 -15.61
N ASP A 701 14.25 5.44 -14.93
CA ASP A 701 12.94 5.54 -15.54
C ASP A 701 12.34 6.93 -15.32
N SER A 702 11.62 7.42 -16.31
CA SER A 702 10.92 8.69 -16.19
C SER A 702 9.72 8.59 -15.27
N THR A 703 9.55 9.62 -14.48
CA THR A 703 8.47 9.76 -13.50
C THR A 703 7.65 11.02 -13.77
N MET A 704 6.55 11.19 -13.06
CA MET A 704 5.73 12.40 -13.11
C MET A 704 5.74 13.08 -11.76
N TYR A 705 5.87 14.39 -11.77
CA TYR A 705 5.75 15.28 -10.63
C TYR A 705 6.68 14.93 -9.45
N GLU A 706 6.99 15.92 -8.67
CA GLU A 706 7.63 15.80 -7.36
C GLU A 706 6.56 15.95 -6.30
N PHE A 707 6.50 15.01 -5.38
CA PHE A 707 5.59 15.04 -4.22
C PHE A 707 6.34 15.43 -2.95
N MET A 708 7.62 15.09 -2.89
CA MET A 708 8.53 15.46 -1.81
C MET A 708 9.94 15.71 -2.37
N VAL A 709 10.58 16.77 -1.90
CA VAL A 709 11.98 17.09 -2.18
C VAL A 709 12.62 17.51 -0.86
N ASP A 710 13.70 16.83 -0.48
CA ASP A 710 14.45 17.05 0.77
C ASP A 710 13.53 17.07 2.02
N GLY A 711 12.50 16.21 2.02
CA GLY A 711 11.53 16.10 3.10
C GLY A 711 10.39 17.13 3.08
N GLU A 712 10.42 18.07 2.15
CA GLU A 712 9.44 19.14 2.01
C GLU A 712 8.31 18.78 1.04
N ASP A 713 7.07 19.17 1.38
CA ASP A 713 5.88 18.97 0.55
C ASP A 713 5.96 19.79 -0.74
N ARG A 714 5.86 19.13 -1.89
CA ARG A 714 5.80 19.72 -3.23
C ARG A 714 4.46 19.51 -3.93
N THR A 715 3.51 18.90 -3.27
CA THR A 715 2.20 18.57 -3.89
C THR A 715 1.45 19.79 -4.41
N GLN A 716 1.69 20.96 -3.82
CA GLN A 716 1.10 22.23 -4.26
C GLN A 716 1.65 22.74 -5.61
N THR A 717 2.78 22.21 -6.07
CA THR A 717 3.34 22.57 -7.38
C THR A 717 2.71 21.77 -8.54
N ILE A 718 1.92 20.76 -8.22
CA ILE A 718 1.24 19.90 -9.19
C ILE A 718 0.04 20.67 -9.78
N PRO A 719 -0.17 20.65 -11.10
CA PRO A 719 -1.34 21.30 -11.70
C PRO A 719 -2.65 20.81 -11.08
N SER A 720 -3.55 21.73 -10.71
CA SER A 720 -4.82 21.40 -10.02
C SER A 720 -5.72 20.42 -10.76
N SER A 721 -5.61 20.33 -12.08
CA SER A 721 -6.34 19.37 -12.92
C SER A 721 -5.67 18.00 -13.03
N ALA A 722 -4.49 17.82 -12.46
CA ALA A 722 -3.76 16.57 -12.57
C ALA A 722 -4.45 15.44 -11.80
N ALA A 723 -4.49 14.25 -12.40
CA ALA A 723 -5.14 13.07 -11.82
C ALA A 723 -4.74 12.77 -10.35
N PRO A 724 -3.44 12.90 -9.95
CA PRO A 724 -3.06 12.66 -8.55
C PRO A 724 -3.70 13.60 -7.53
N LEU A 725 -4.18 14.78 -7.94
CA LEU A 725 -4.90 15.70 -7.06
C LEU A 725 -6.41 15.49 -7.07
N THR A 726 -6.95 14.95 -8.17
CA THR A 726 -8.40 14.90 -8.41
C THR A 726 -9.02 13.53 -8.15
N LYS A 727 -8.21 12.46 -8.18
CA LYS A 727 -8.71 11.08 -8.11
C LYS A 727 -7.94 10.25 -7.09
N TYR A 728 -8.65 9.38 -6.39
CA TYR A 728 -8.08 8.26 -5.67
C TYR A 728 -7.82 7.13 -6.66
N ASP A 729 -6.56 6.82 -6.87
CA ASP A 729 -6.16 5.77 -7.81
C ASP A 729 -5.11 4.86 -7.16
N PRO A 730 -4.96 3.61 -7.64
CA PRO A 730 -3.77 2.82 -7.33
C PRO A 730 -2.55 3.59 -7.79
N MET A 731 -1.51 3.62 -6.97
CA MET A 731 -0.30 4.38 -7.27
C MET A 731 0.95 3.57 -6.97
N THR A 732 1.89 3.64 -7.91
CA THR A 732 3.24 3.13 -7.72
C THR A 732 4.21 4.31 -7.66
N PHE A 733 5.08 4.34 -6.66
CA PHE A 733 6.03 5.44 -6.49
C PHE A 733 7.29 5.02 -5.73
N PRO A 734 8.47 5.50 -6.15
CA PRO A 734 9.69 5.36 -5.40
C PRO A 734 9.78 6.43 -4.32
N VAL A 735 10.28 6.03 -3.17
CA VAL A 735 10.63 6.89 -2.04
C VAL A 735 12.12 6.69 -1.76
N VAL A 736 12.89 7.76 -1.72
CA VAL A 736 14.34 7.70 -1.56
C VAL A 736 14.76 8.47 -0.30
N SER A 737 15.67 7.92 0.50
CA SER A 737 16.25 8.60 1.67
C SER A 737 17.05 9.84 1.27
N ALA A 738 17.30 10.73 2.22
CA ALA A 738 18.04 11.98 1.96
C ALA A 738 19.45 11.75 1.41
N ASP A 739 20.12 10.70 1.84
CA ASP A 739 21.46 10.31 1.39
C ASP A 739 21.46 9.36 0.18
N GLY A 740 20.28 8.97 -0.30
CA GLY A 740 20.12 8.04 -1.40
C GLY A 740 20.45 6.58 -1.08
N SER A 741 20.74 6.24 0.17
CA SER A 741 21.19 4.89 0.56
C SER A 741 20.04 3.89 0.74
N LYS A 742 18.81 4.38 0.94
CA LYS A 742 17.61 3.57 1.07
C LYS A 742 16.58 3.91 0.02
N LEU A 743 15.94 2.87 -0.46
CA LEU A 743 14.84 2.93 -1.41
C LEU A 743 13.63 2.19 -0.84
N TRP A 744 12.46 2.79 -0.92
CA TRP A 744 11.18 2.10 -0.79
C TRP A 744 10.45 2.19 -2.13
N LEU A 745 10.18 1.04 -2.75
CA LEU A 745 9.23 0.97 -3.86
C LEU A 745 7.86 0.66 -3.28
N VAL A 746 6.97 1.62 -3.40
CA VAL A 746 5.65 1.62 -2.78
C VAL A 746 4.59 1.44 -3.86
N GLU A 747 3.70 0.49 -3.65
CA GLU A 747 2.45 0.38 -4.38
C GLU A 747 1.29 0.45 -3.40
N VAL A 748 0.25 1.18 -3.75
CA VAL A 748 -0.99 1.28 -2.98
C VAL A 748 -2.14 0.80 -3.83
N ASP A 749 -2.84 -0.21 -3.37
CA ASP A 749 -4.03 -0.76 -4.03
C ASP A 749 -5.13 0.29 -4.16
N GLY A 750 -5.84 0.28 -5.27
CA GLY A 750 -6.96 1.19 -5.51
C GLY A 750 -8.03 0.58 -6.41
N ARG A 751 -9.18 1.25 -6.49
CA ARG A 751 -10.32 0.82 -7.31
C ARG A 751 -10.86 -0.57 -6.93
N LYS A 752 -10.70 -1.02 -5.67
CA LYS A 752 -11.06 -2.36 -5.19
C LYS A 752 -11.88 -2.35 -3.89
N GLY A 753 -12.74 -1.37 -3.73
CA GLY A 753 -13.62 -1.32 -2.57
C GLY A 753 -12.87 -1.07 -1.25
N TRP A 754 -13.21 -1.85 -0.22
CA TRP A 754 -12.74 -1.59 1.15
C TRP A 754 -11.22 -1.55 1.32
N ASN A 755 -10.47 -2.46 0.71
CA ASN A 755 -9.02 -2.53 0.87
C ASN A 755 -8.24 -1.79 -0.22
N GLY A 756 -8.94 -1.14 -1.14
CA GLY A 756 -8.34 -0.58 -2.34
C GLY A 756 -8.86 0.82 -2.67
N MET A 757 -8.86 1.74 -1.72
CA MET A 757 -9.24 3.12 -1.96
C MET A 757 -8.27 3.85 -2.92
N GLY A 758 -6.99 3.52 -2.85
CA GLY A 758 -5.94 4.27 -3.55
C GLY A 758 -5.47 5.49 -2.77
N VAL A 759 -4.67 6.34 -3.42
CA VAL A 759 -4.08 7.54 -2.81
C VAL A 759 -4.12 8.74 -3.75
N LYS A 760 -4.13 9.93 -3.16
CA LYS A 760 -3.86 11.22 -3.82
C LYS A 760 -2.45 11.73 -3.51
N ALA A 761 -2.09 12.83 -4.14
CA ALA A 761 -0.74 13.40 -4.06
C ALA A 761 -0.25 13.66 -2.63
N TYR A 762 -1.06 14.35 -1.83
CA TYR A 762 -0.67 14.71 -0.47
C TYR A 762 -0.47 13.47 0.41
N GLU A 763 -1.25 12.43 0.20
CA GLU A 763 -1.14 11.18 0.94
C GLU A 763 0.13 10.41 0.57
N MET A 764 0.55 10.44 -0.70
CA MET A 764 1.85 9.87 -1.09
C MET A 764 3.01 10.56 -0.37
N PHE A 765 2.94 11.90 -0.25
CA PHE A 765 3.89 12.66 0.55
C PHE A 765 3.91 12.19 2.02
N ARG A 766 2.74 12.09 2.65
CA ARG A 766 2.62 11.68 4.06
C ARG A 766 3.12 10.23 4.28
N ILE A 767 2.74 9.32 3.40
CA ILE A 767 3.20 7.92 3.44
C ILE A 767 4.72 7.86 3.32
N GLY A 768 5.30 8.52 2.34
CA GLY A 768 6.74 8.50 2.14
C GLY A 768 7.52 9.15 3.28
N LYS A 769 7.00 10.23 3.85
CA LYS A 769 7.59 10.86 5.05
C LYS A 769 7.57 9.91 6.25
N LYS A 770 6.47 9.21 6.46
CA LYS A 770 6.33 8.22 7.55
C LYS A 770 7.25 7.00 7.36
N LEU A 771 7.53 6.60 6.12
CA LEU A 771 8.52 5.55 5.80
C LEU A 771 9.98 6.01 6.04
N GLY A 772 10.24 7.31 6.20
CA GLY A 772 11.57 7.86 6.41
C GLY A 772 12.24 8.39 5.12
N GLY A 773 11.46 8.57 4.06
CA GLY A 773 11.94 9.14 2.81
C GLY A 773 12.14 10.65 2.84
N ALA A 774 12.90 11.15 1.90
CA ALA A 774 13.15 12.57 1.66
C ALA A 774 12.76 13.03 0.25
N ASN A 775 12.74 12.12 -0.73
CA ASN A 775 12.42 12.44 -2.11
C ASN A 775 11.40 11.44 -2.69
N ILE A 776 10.38 11.95 -3.36
CA ILE A 776 9.31 11.16 -3.97
C ILE A 776 8.94 11.73 -5.33
N THR A 777 8.87 10.86 -6.32
CA THR A 777 8.22 11.10 -7.61
C THR A 777 7.21 9.98 -7.90
N ARG A 778 6.41 10.08 -8.95
CA ARG A 778 5.38 9.10 -9.28
C ARG A 778 5.72 8.31 -10.54
N LEU A 779 5.57 7.00 -10.48
CA LEU A 779 5.51 6.09 -11.63
C LEU A 779 4.09 6.05 -12.23
N ASP A 780 3.85 5.20 -13.23
CA ASP A 780 2.49 5.01 -13.75
C ASP A 780 1.61 4.36 -12.68
N GLY A 781 0.33 4.70 -12.70
CA GLY A 781 -0.65 4.29 -11.72
C GLY A 781 -1.92 3.72 -12.37
N GLY A 782 -2.99 3.70 -11.59
CA GLY A 782 -4.27 3.18 -12.07
C GLY A 782 -4.18 1.68 -12.38
N GLY A 783 -4.67 1.28 -13.54
CA GLY A 783 -4.63 -0.13 -13.96
C GLY A 783 -3.24 -0.70 -14.21
N SER A 784 -2.20 0.13 -14.25
CA SER A 784 -0.81 -0.31 -14.42
C SER A 784 -0.16 -0.74 -13.11
N SER A 785 -0.68 -0.28 -11.96
CA SER A 785 -0.11 -0.61 -10.64
C SER A 785 -0.13 -2.11 -10.40
N THR A 786 1.05 -2.69 -10.34
CA THR A 786 1.25 -4.14 -10.19
C THR A 786 2.52 -4.39 -9.40
N VAL A 787 2.45 -5.35 -8.47
CA VAL A 787 3.58 -5.84 -7.67
C VAL A 787 3.74 -7.33 -7.90
N TRP A 788 4.93 -7.74 -8.31
CA TRP A 788 5.31 -9.12 -8.41
C TRP A 788 6.37 -9.46 -7.37
N LEU A 789 6.25 -10.63 -6.75
CA LEU A 789 7.13 -11.10 -5.67
C LEU A 789 7.54 -12.54 -5.91
N TRP A 790 8.82 -12.84 -5.66
CA TRP A 790 9.35 -14.21 -5.59
C TRP A 790 9.23 -14.74 -4.16
N ASP A 791 8.63 -15.92 -3.98
CA ASP A 791 8.40 -16.52 -2.66
C ASP A 791 9.48 -17.53 -2.22
N GLY A 792 10.53 -17.68 -3.01
CA GLY A 792 11.58 -18.72 -2.85
C GLY A 792 11.40 -19.92 -3.78
N SER A 793 10.19 -20.14 -4.30
CA SER A 793 9.85 -21.25 -5.19
C SER A 793 9.19 -20.82 -6.49
N LYS A 794 8.31 -19.84 -6.42
CA LYS A 794 7.56 -19.28 -7.56
C LYS A 794 7.40 -17.78 -7.43
N GLY A 795 7.11 -17.13 -8.55
CA GLY A 795 6.74 -15.72 -8.57
C GLY A 795 5.25 -15.53 -8.77
N SER A 796 4.69 -14.54 -8.10
CA SER A 796 3.27 -14.20 -8.20
C SER A 796 3.03 -12.71 -8.06
N VAL A 797 1.93 -12.22 -8.64
CA VAL A 797 1.39 -10.89 -8.36
C VAL A 797 0.75 -10.91 -6.98
N VAL A 798 1.13 -9.99 -6.11
CA VAL A 798 0.72 -9.97 -4.69
C VAL A 798 -0.21 -8.83 -4.32
N ASN A 799 -0.29 -7.78 -5.13
CA ASN A 799 -1.29 -6.73 -4.99
C ASN A 799 -2.59 -7.08 -5.74
N GLN A 800 -3.57 -6.17 -5.72
CA GLN A 800 -4.84 -6.32 -6.43
C GLN A 800 -4.91 -5.41 -7.67
N PRO A 801 -4.39 -5.85 -8.84
CA PRO A 801 -4.43 -5.02 -10.05
C PRO A 801 -5.85 -4.56 -10.38
N SER A 802 -6.01 -3.27 -10.63
CA SER A 802 -7.34 -2.66 -10.77
C SER A 802 -7.95 -2.79 -12.17
N ASP A 803 -7.21 -3.24 -13.17
CA ASP A 803 -7.74 -3.49 -14.51
C ASP A 803 -8.73 -4.66 -14.49
N SER A 804 -9.80 -4.56 -15.27
CA SER A 804 -10.85 -5.59 -15.34
C SER A 804 -10.35 -6.96 -15.82
N ARG A 805 -9.22 -6.98 -16.51
CA ARG A 805 -8.56 -8.20 -16.99
C ARG A 805 -7.46 -8.72 -16.04
N GLY A 806 -7.33 -8.13 -14.86
CA GLY A 806 -6.24 -8.39 -13.92
C GLY A 806 -4.99 -7.57 -14.24
N GLU A 807 -3.84 -8.19 -14.25
CA GLU A 807 -2.56 -7.53 -14.51
C GLU A 807 -2.50 -6.91 -15.91
N ARG A 808 -2.22 -5.60 -15.98
CA ARG A 808 -2.08 -4.86 -17.25
C ARG A 808 -0.69 -5.09 -17.84
N SER A 809 -0.64 -5.32 -19.15
CA SER A 809 0.61 -5.29 -19.90
C SER A 809 1.11 -3.84 -20.03
N CYS A 810 2.28 -3.53 -19.49
CA CYS A 810 2.95 -2.24 -19.53
C CYS A 810 4.22 -2.30 -20.41
N LEU A 811 4.92 -1.18 -20.53
CA LEU A 811 6.12 -1.06 -21.34
C LEU A 811 7.40 -1.26 -20.55
N SER A 812 7.50 -0.66 -19.35
CA SER A 812 8.71 -0.71 -18.54
C SER A 812 8.42 -1.04 -17.09
N TYR A 813 9.44 -1.54 -16.41
CA TYR A 813 9.38 -2.06 -15.06
C TYR A 813 10.65 -1.73 -14.28
N ILE A 814 10.51 -1.61 -12.97
CA ILE A 814 11.62 -1.56 -12.02
C ILE A 814 11.65 -2.88 -11.26
N LEU A 815 12.79 -3.54 -11.30
CA LEU A 815 12.99 -4.83 -10.66
C LEU A 815 14.08 -4.72 -9.58
N ILE A 816 13.93 -5.52 -8.53
CA ILE A 816 14.98 -5.77 -7.55
C ILE A 816 15.52 -7.16 -7.82
N ARG A 817 16.84 -7.23 -8.03
CA ARG A 817 17.57 -8.45 -8.37
C ARG A 817 18.65 -8.73 -7.32
N GLU A 818 18.79 -9.98 -6.90
CA GLU A 818 19.96 -10.45 -6.15
C GLU A 818 21.16 -10.56 -7.11
N LYS A 819 22.32 -10.12 -6.68
CA LYS A 819 23.58 -10.18 -7.46
C LYS A 819 24.17 -11.58 -7.57
#